data_7af2e7c2b0acdb69517aa092d9e9f9cc
#
_entry.id   7af2e7c2b0acdb69517aa092d9e9f9cc
#
_cell.length_a   1.000
_cell.length_b   1.000
_cell.length_c   1.000
_cell.angle_alpha   90.00
_cell.angle_beta   90.00
_cell.angle_gamma   90.00
#
_symmetry.space_group_name_H-M   'P 1'
#
loop_
_entity.id
_entity.type
_entity.pdbx_description
1 polymer ?
#
loop_
_entity_poly.entity_id
_entity_poly.type
_entity_poly.pdbx_seq_one_letter_code
_entity_poly.pdbx_strand_id
1 'polypeptide(L)'
;MNNTYTYCNAQRPDARQGTVTTNTDNKLINRLDIIASFNPHLTDINPQSPLSVGNGRFCYTADITGMQTLYEEYSAETPLCTMAEWGWHTKKADNEKGFYTLDDVRMTPYNYCKRTVTYPRVKYEGNEAAYDWVRQNPHKFNLAKIGLYFHNEPIKAGSIYCINQTLDITTGILKSSFRLNVNSNNNVRTLNNIAADNINTNAIIDNLVTVYTVCDDNSDTVAFYISSGLLQCGLSVNIAFPYASCDITGSDWNNTDGHSNFLNASHIHRQIDDTAYYVNFNINGTGTSQHTANNSTITSDSNVTINKCNNSAAATIKSNGIHSYNITTTDDELNMSVNFNKSIYTPATYDTIAGNSRHFWHNYWTTGKFLNSDNKELMRRVILSQYLLVINDSGYIPPAETGLTCNSWYGKAHLEMHYWHMAWAPLWGHPELLTRSFDWYIDILDEAKKNASRNGYKGARWTKMVSYTGSDCPSKIAPLLVWQQPHIINMLQIVIDNNTSDDFDVKAYMSKYWILVKETAVFIADYLVYDPMSDIYNIEAPVIPVQERHLPEDTRNPIFELAYFRYGLLIAAKWAYELGFTDEASQWHNIAMHIAPLPINDDVYIAHSNCPDTFTNKAIDHPLMLQIYGMLDGYGAEDIVDK
;
A
#
# COMPACT_ATOMS: atom_id res chain seq x y z
N MET A 1 -9.53 40.13 -34.21
CA MET A 1 -9.50 38.83 -34.87
C MET A 1 -9.99 37.84 -33.80
N ASN A 2 -11.21 37.34 -33.95
CA ASN A 2 -11.82 36.41 -33.00
C ASN A 2 -11.25 35.03 -33.27
N ASN A 3 -10.23 34.63 -32.53
CA ASN A 3 -9.80 33.22 -32.48
C ASN A 3 -10.70 32.51 -31.46
N THR A 4 -11.78 31.93 -31.96
CA THR A 4 -12.52 30.89 -31.24
C THR A 4 -11.64 29.66 -31.14
N TYR A 5 -11.03 29.43 -29.99
CA TYR A 5 -10.35 28.18 -29.68
C TYR A 5 -11.40 27.08 -29.61
N THR A 6 -11.52 26.34 -30.71
CA THR A 6 -12.26 25.07 -30.72
C THR A 6 -11.33 24.05 -30.04
N TYR A 7 -11.50 23.86 -28.73
CA TYR A 7 -10.95 22.67 -28.09
C TYR A 7 -11.61 21.48 -28.79
N CYS A 8 -10.83 20.74 -29.57
CA CYS A 8 -11.26 19.43 -30.00
C CYS A 8 -11.59 18.63 -28.74
N ASN A 9 -12.88 18.35 -28.54
CA ASN A 9 -13.28 17.21 -27.76
C ASN A 9 -12.71 16.00 -28.52
N ALA A 10 -11.50 15.57 -28.16
CA ALA A 10 -11.04 14.25 -28.47
C ALA A 10 -12.00 13.32 -27.72
N GLN A 11 -13.10 12.99 -28.37
CA GLN A 11 -13.93 11.87 -27.97
C GLN A 11 -12.94 10.69 -27.93
N ARG A 12 -12.77 10.09 -26.75
CA ARG A 12 -12.15 8.75 -26.68
C ARG A 12 -12.79 7.96 -27.80
N PRO A 13 -12.01 7.24 -28.64
CA PRO A 13 -12.60 6.41 -29.67
C PRO A 13 -13.67 5.60 -28.97
N ASP A 14 -14.92 5.73 -29.43
CA ASP A 14 -16.06 4.99 -28.89
C ASP A 14 -15.58 3.57 -28.69
N ALA A 15 -15.47 3.15 -27.42
CA ALA A 15 -15.24 1.75 -27.12
C ALA A 15 -16.28 1.04 -27.95
N ARG A 16 -15.83 0.35 -29.02
CA ARG A 16 -16.67 -0.25 -30.06
C ARG A 16 -17.91 -0.76 -29.37
N GLN A 17 -19.06 -0.19 -29.69
CA GLN A 17 -20.34 -0.62 -29.13
C GLN A 17 -20.42 -2.13 -29.34
N GLY A 18 -19.94 -2.85 -28.32
CA GLY A 18 -20.29 -4.25 -28.22
C GLY A 18 -21.79 -4.24 -28.17
N THR A 19 -22.44 -4.78 -29.20
CA THR A 19 -23.86 -4.94 -29.30
C THR A 19 -24.35 -5.44 -27.95
N VAL A 20 -25.00 -4.55 -27.18
CA VAL A 20 -25.75 -4.92 -25.98
C VAL A 20 -26.93 -5.73 -26.53
N THR A 21 -26.73 -7.03 -26.65
CA THR A 21 -27.86 -7.95 -26.83
C THR A 21 -28.61 -7.90 -25.49
N THR A 22 -29.68 -7.14 -25.45
CA THR A 22 -30.70 -7.23 -24.41
C THR A 22 -31.29 -8.63 -24.49
N ASN A 23 -30.70 -9.57 -23.76
CA ASN A 23 -31.30 -10.87 -23.55
C ASN A 23 -32.46 -10.67 -22.56
N THR A 24 -33.70 -10.87 -22.99
CA THR A 24 -34.95 -10.62 -22.28
C THR A 24 -35.26 -11.66 -21.18
N ASP A 25 -34.28 -12.42 -20.73
CA ASP A 25 -34.42 -13.24 -19.53
C ASP A 25 -33.92 -12.44 -18.32
N ASN A 26 -34.82 -11.75 -17.64
CA ASN A 26 -34.65 -11.00 -16.39
C ASN A 26 -34.22 -11.90 -15.21
N LYS A 27 -33.11 -12.61 -15.29
CA LYS A 27 -32.36 -13.03 -14.11
C LYS A 27 -31.50 -11.85 -13.70
N LEU A 28 -31.91 -11.10 -12.66
CA LEU A 28 -31.06 -10.16 -11.98
C LEU A 28 -29.74 -10.87 -11.68
N ILE A 29 -28.65 -10.39 -12.29
CA ILE A 29 -27.29 -10.90 -12.02
C ILE A 29 -27.01 -10.62 -10.56
N ASN A 30 -26.91 -11.67 -9.74
CA ASN A 30 -26.46 -11.52 -8.37
C ASN A 30 -24.94 -11.33 -8.37
N ARG A 31 -24.50 -10.07 -8.32
CA ARG A 31 -23.07 -9.71 -8.32
C ARG A 31 -22.32 -10.42 -7.20
N LEU A 32 -22.89 -10.47 -6.00
CA LEU A 32 -22.23 -11.06 -4.82
C LEU A 32 -22.01 -12.56 -5.00
N ASP A 33 -22.95 -13.30 -5.60
CA ASP A 33 -22.76 -14.74 -5.86
C ASP A 33 -21.63 -14.99 -6.87
N ILE A 34 -21.55 -14.13 -7.90
CA ILE A 34 -20.46 -14.22 -8.88
C ILE A 34 -19.12 -13.94 -8.19
N ILE A 35 -19.02 -12.86 -7.40
CA ILE A 35 -17.79 -12.48 -6.69
C ILE A 35 -17.40 -13.58 -5.71
N ALA A 36 -18.32 -14.10 -4.92
CA ALA A 36 -18.08 -15.18 -3.97
C ALA A 36 -17.55 -16.47 -4.63
N SER A 37 -17.87 -16.69 -5.91
CA SER A 37 -17.33 -17.84 -6.65
C SER A 37 -15.81 -17.75 -6.92
N PHE A 38 -15.21 -16.58 -6.69
CA PHE A 38 -13.77 -16.34 -6.82
C PHE A 38 -13.06 -16.17 -5.47
N ASN A 39 -13.71 -16.50 -4.36
CA ASN A 39 -13.09 -16.49 -3.04
C ASN A 39 -11.82 -17.34 -3.03
N PRO A 40 -10.66 -16.79 -2.60
CA PRO A 40 -9.44 -17.59 -2.43
C PRO A 40 -9.66 -18.73 -1.44
N HIS A 41 -9.21 -19.91 -1.79
CA HIS A 41 -9.30 -21.12 -0.96
C HIS A 41 -7.96 -21.86 -0.94
N LEU A 42 -7.42 -22.11 0.25
CA LEU A 42 -6.14 -22.77 0.48
C LEU A 42 -6.33 -24.02 1.34
N THR A 43 -5.64 -25.09 0.95
CA THR A 43 -5.63 -26.39 1.66
C THR A 43 -4.25 -26.81 2.12
N ASP A 44 -3.23 -26.02 1.78
CA ASP A 44 -1.83 -26.26 2.10
C ASP A 44 -1.12 -24.96 2.48
N ILE A 45 0.04 -25.10 3.14
CA ILE A 45 0.95 -23.99 3.44
C ILE A 45 1.57 -23.51 2.12
N ASN A 46 1.34 -22.24 1.76
CA ASN A 46 1.93 -21.62 0.59
C ASN A 46 2.53 -20.24 0.94
N PRO A 47 3.83 -20.17 1.20
CA PRO A 47 4.49 -18.91 1.57
C PRO A 47 4.46 -17.81 0.50
N GLN A 48 4.18 -18.16 -0.76
CA GLN A 48 4.06 -17.19 -1.85
C GLN A 48 2.67 -16.57 -1.97
N SER A 49 1.68 -17.10 -1.24
CA SER A 49 0.28 -16.68 -1.39
C SER A 49 -0.45 -16.59 -0.04
N PRO A 50 0.07 -15.86 0.96
CA PRO A 50 -0.69 -15.59 2.17
C PRO A 50 -1.93 -14.76 1.85
N LEU A 51 -2.94 -14.82 2.72
CA LEU A 51 -4.15 -14.04 2.57
C LEU A 51 -4.14 -12.85 3.54
N SER A 52 -4.72 -11.73 3.11
CA SER A 52 -4.69 -10.49 3.89
C SER A 52 -6.09 -9.93 4.10
N VAL A 53 -6.27 -9.22 5.23
CA VAL A 53 -7.41 -8.37 5.52
C VAL A 53 -6.92 -6.96 5.84
N GLY A 54 -7.65 -5.93 5.43
CA GLY A 54 -7.21 -4.55 5.60
C GLY A 54 -8.28 -3.53 5.18
N ASN A 55 -7.92 -2.24 5.27
CA ASN A 55 -8.81 -1.12 4.94
C ASN A 55 -8.11 0.00 4.12
N GLY A 56 -6.92 -0.29 3.57
CA GLY A 56 -6.09 0.65 2.82
C GLY A 56 -5.17 1.52 3.68
N ARG A 57 -5.44 1.67 4.98
CA ARG A 57 -4.60 2.37 5.97
C ARG A 57 -3.89 1.42 6.90
N PHE A 58 -4.48 0.25 7.10
CA PHE A 58 -3.98 -0.84 7.92
C PHE A 58 -4.21 -2.16 7.19
N CYS A 59 -3.20 -3.05 7.22
CA CYS A 59 -3.27 -4.36 6.61
C CYS A 59 -2.62 -5.40 7.53
N TYR A 60 -3.28 -6.56 7.64
CA TYR A 60 -2.83 -7.72 8.38
C TYR A 60 -2.73 -8.91 7.43
N THR A 61 -1.52 -9.43 7.22
CA THR A 61 -1.25 -10.60 6.37
C THR A 61 -1.14 -11.84 7.23
N ALA A 62 -1.93 -12.86 6.92
CA ALA A 62 -2.06 -14.08 7.69
C ALA A 62 -1.60 -15.33 6.92
N ASP A 63 -1.03 -16.29 7.64
CA ASP A 63 -0.80 -17.65 7.14
C ASP A 63 -2.08 -18.50 7.16
N ILE A 64 -1.95 -19.78 6.90
CA ILE A 64 -3.07 -20.73 6.81
C ILE A 64 -3.83 -20.93 8.15
N THR A 65 -3.29 -20.47 9.27
CA THR A 65 -3.98 -20.52 10.57
C THR A 65 -4.97 -19.36 10.75
N GLY A 66 -4.99 -18.40 9.81
CA GLY A 66 -5.73 -17.14 9.91
C GLY A 66 -5.03 -16.10 10.80
N MET A 67 -3.82 -16.40 11.26
CA MET A 67 -2.96 -15.54 12.07
C MET A 67 -1.53 -15.50 11.51
N GLN A 68 -0.53 -15.10 12.30
CA GLN A 68 0.89 -15.08 11.89
C GLN A 68 1.68 -16.13 12.68
N THR A 69 1.13 -17.34 12.72
CA THR A 69 1.68 -18.46 13.50
C THR A 69 2.96 -19.00 12.90
N LEU A 70 2.99 -19.12 11.56
CA LEU A 70 4.08 -19.69 10.78
C LEU A 70 4.99 -18.60 10.19
N TYR A 71 5.28 -17.57 10.97
CA TYR A 71 6.00 -16.36 10.53
C TYR A 71 7.33 -16.69 9.82
N GLU A 72 8.09 -17.63 10.36
CA GLU A 72 9.42 -17.97 9.84
C GLU A 72 9.36 -18.64 8.46
N GLU A 73 8.35 -19.46 8.22
CA GLU A 73 8.13 -20.15 6.95
C GLU A 73 7.81 -19.18 5.80
N TYR A 74 7.22 -18.01 6.13
CA TYR A 74 6.82 -17.02 5.14
C TYR A 74 7.86 -15.89 4.95
N SER A 75 8.79 -15.71 5.89
CA SER A 75 9.67 -14.52 5.93
C SER A 75 10.58 -14.37 4.71
N ALA A 76 10.95 -15.47 4.04
CA ALA A 76 11.82 -15.46 2.86
C ALA A 76 11.07 -15.24 1.53
N GLU A 77 9.75 -15.41 1.52
CA GLU A 77 8.89 -15.31 0.33
C GLU A 77 7.99 -14.06 0.45
N THR A 78 6.79 -14.21 1.01
CA THR A 78 5.89 -13.09 1.30
C THR A 78 5.77 -12.91 2.81
N PRO A 79 6.45 -11.91 3.41
CA PRO A 79 6.46 -11.72 4.86
C PRO A 79 5.07 -11.49 5.44
N LEU A 80 4.81 -12.09 6.60
CA LEU A 80 3.58 -11.87 7.35
C LEU A 80 3.71 -10.58 8.18
N CYS A 81 3.23 -9.47 7.65
CA CYS A 81 3.34 -8.18 8.30
C CYS A 81 2.00 -7.68 8.85
N THR A 82 2.08 -6.89 9.91
CA THR A 82 1.01 -6.02 10.42
C THR A 82 1.44 -4.59 10.16
N MET A 83 0.90 -3.96 9.14
CA MET A 83 1.37 -2.67 8.64
C MET A 83 0.29 -1.60 8.76
N ALA A 84 0.71 -0.36 9.10
CA ALA A 84 -0.15 0.81 9.07
C ALA A 84 0.46 1.95 8.27
N GLU A 85 -0.38 2.78 7.69
CA GLU A 85 0.02 3.96 6.93
C GLU A 85 0.87 4.94 7.76
N TRP A 86 0.55 5.10 9.04
CA TRP A 86 1.28 5.97 9.98
C TRP A 86 2.51 5.31 10.62
N GLY A 87 2.74 4.01 10.40
CA GLY A 87 3.79 3.22 11.04
C GLY A 87 5.18 3.54 10.49
N TRP A 88 5.71 4.73 10.79
CA TRP A 88 7.03 5.19 10.38
C TRP A 88 8.00 5.23 11.55
N HIS A 89 9.23 4.80 11.30
CA HIS A 89 10.35 4.84 12.22
C HIS A 89 11.56 5.50 11.57
N THR A 90 12.33 6.23 12.35
CA THR A 90 13.61 6.83 11.94
C THR A 90 14.68 6.36 12.88
N LYS A 91 15.61 5.55 12.36
CA LYS A 91 16.75 5.08 13.15
C LYS A 91 17.70 6.25 13.41
N LYS A 92 18.15 6.41 14.66
CA LYS A 92 19.13 7.43 15.01
C LYS A 92 20.42 7.23 14.19
N ALA A 93 20.94 8.31 13.61
CA ALA A 93 22.21 8.29 12.89
C ALA A 93 23.39 8.32 13.86
N ASP A 94 24.51 7.72 13.44
CA ASP A 94 25.76 7.75 14.20
C ASP A 94 26.56 9.03 13.87
N ASN A 95 25.97 10.18 14.22
CA ASN A 95 26.58 11.49 14.13
C ASN A 95 26.09 12.38 15.29
N GLU A 96 26.72 13.55 15.48
CA GLU A 96 26.36 14.48 16.57
C GLU A 96 24.91 14.96 16.52
N LYS A 97 24.30 15.08 15.32
CA LYS A 97 22.91 15.50 15.12
C LYS A 97 21.92 14.37 15.37
N GLY A 98 22.33 13.11 15.23
CA GLY A 98 21.47 11.93 15.27
C GLY A 98 20.61 11.70 14.04
N PHE A 99 20.77 12.48 12.97
CA PHE A 99 20.06 12.36 11.69
C PHE A 99 20.86 12.98 10.54
N TYR A 100 20.45 12.63 9.32
CA TYR A 100 20.87 13.29 8.09
C TYR A 100 19.65 13.81 7.34
N THR A 101 19.88 14.78 6.47
CA THR A 101 18.89 15.34 5.54
C THR A 101 19.40 15.18 4.11
N LEU A 102 18.56 15.47 3.12
CA LEU A 102 18.98 15.47 1.73
C LEU A 102 20.08 16.52 1.44
N ASP A 103 20.18 17.58 2.26
CA ASP A 103 21.23 18.61 2.14
C ASP A 103 22.61 18.09 2.60
N ASP A 104 22.65 17.00 3.38
CA ASP A 104 23.90 16.32 3.76
C ASP A 104 24.36 15.31 2.69
N VAL A 105 23.53 15.04 1.66
CA VAL A 105 23.86 14.12 0.56
C VAL A 105 24.57 14.86 -0.57
N ARG A 106 25.73 14.37 -0.96
CA ARG A 106 26.48 14.94 -2.09
C ARG A 106 25.73 14.70 -3.40
N MET A 107 25.32 15.80 -4.07
CA MET A 107 24.61 15.76 -5.33
C MET A 107 25.55 15.49 -6.50
N THR A 108 25.07 14.72 -7.49
CA THR A 108 25.79 14.47 -8.75
C THR A 108 25.40 15.54 -9.77
N PRO A 109 26.34 16.37 -10.27
CA PRO A 109 26.07 17.42 -11.24
C PRO A 109 26.03 16.86 -12.66
N TYR A 110 25.15 17.43 -13.48
CA TYR A 110 25.05 17.19 -14.91
C TYR A 110 24.87 18.50 -15.66
N ASN A 111 25.40 18.54 -16.88
CA ASN A 111 25.11 19.64 -17.80
C ASN A 111 23.76 19.38 -18.47
N TYR A 112 22.81 20.30 -18.26
CA TYR A 112 21.51 20.28 -18.92
C TYR A 112 21.39 21.50 -19.82
N CYS A 113 21.84 21.37 -21.05
CA CYS A 113 21.94 22.47 -22.03
C CYS A 113 22.73 23.68 -21.49
N LYS A 114 22.05 24.72 -21.01
CA LYS A 114 22.66 25.98 -20.56
C LYS A 114 22.74 26.11 -19.04
N ARG A 115 22.36 25.06 -18.26
CA ARG A 115 22.37 25.06 -16.80
C ARG A 115 22.96 23.78 -16.24
N THR A 116 23.43 23.84 -15.01
CA THR A 116 23.79 22.65 -14.24
C THR A 116 22.57 22.18 -13.46
N VAL A 117 22.25 20.89 -13.56
CA VAL A 117 21.25 20.19 -12.74
C VAL A 117 21.94 19.18 -11.83
N THR A 118 21.38 18.92 -10.67
CA THR A 118 22.01 18.07 -9.67
C THR A 118 21.04 17.05 -9.10
N TYR A 119 21.52 15.82 -8.86
CA TYR A 119 20.68 14.72 -8.38
C TYR A 119 21.36 13.89 -7.28
N PRO A 120 20.63 13.35 -6.28
CA PRO A 120 21.17 12.46 -5.26
C PRO A 120 21.34 11.03 -5.82
N ARG A 121 22.18 10.88 -6.86
CA ARG A 121 22.28 9.64 -7.65
C ARG A 121 23.44 8.75 -7.24
N VAL A 122 24.61 9.31 -7.08
CA VAL A 122 25.85 8.54 -6.86
C VAL A 122 26.20 8.52 -5.37
N LYS A 123 26.47 7.32 -4.88
CA LYS A 123 27.00 7.14 -3.54
C LYS A 123 28.51 7.42 -3.57
N TYR A 124 28.90 8.60 -3.15
CA TYR A 124 30.30 9.05 -3.15
C TYR A 124 31.07 8.55 -1.93
N GLU A 125 32.37 8.29 -2.12
CA GLU A 125 33.31 8.02 -1.04
C GLU A 125 33.33 9.18 -0.03
N GLY A 126 33.22 8.86 1.26
CA GLY A 126 33.15 9.81 2.37
C GLY A 126 31.75 10.46 2.59
N ASN A 127 30.74 10.07 1.80
CA ASN A 127 29.34 10.52 1.97
C ASN A 127 28.33 9.36 2.04
N GLU A 128 28.83 8.13 2.17
CA GLU A 128 28.00 6.92 2.15
C GLU A 128 27.01 6.90 3.30
N ALA A 129 27.42 7.32 4.48
CA ALA A 129 26.57 7.32 5.67
C ALA A 129 25.33 8.21 5.49
N ALA A 130 25.51 9.43 4.96
CA ALA A 130 24.38 10.33 4.67
C ALA A 130 23.48 9.77 3.56
N TYR A 131 24.06 9.27 2.46
CA TYR A 131 23.32 8.68 1.35
C TYR A 131 22.48 7.49 1.80
N ASP A 132 23.06 6.52 2.50
CA ASP A 132 22.38 5.31 2.94
C ASP A 132 21.32 5.64 4.00
N TRP A 133 21.64 6.53 4.94
CA TRP A 133 20.70 6.90 5.98
C TRP A 133 19.44 7.60 5.41
N VAL A 134 19.61 8.61 4.53
CA VAL A 134 18.49 9.32 3.90
C VAL A 134 17.68 8.37 2.99
N ARG A 135 18.35 7.44 2.31
CA ARG A 135 17.69 6.41 1.52
C ARG A 135 16.82 5.49 2.38
N GLN A 136 17.29 5.08 3.54
CA GLN A 136 16.63 4.11 4.43
C GLN A 136 15.63 4.75 5.39
N ASN A 137 15.76 6.03 5.73
CA ASN A 137 14.95 6.69 6.74
C ASN A 137 14.11 7.85 6.18
N PRO A 138 12.95 8.12 6.76
CA PRO A 138 12.21 7.18 7.60
C PRO A 138 11.77 5.94 6.81
N HIS A 139 11.57 4.82 7.49
CA HIS A 139 11.06 3.58 6.90
C HIS A 139 9.79 3.11 7.63
N LYS A 140 8.97 2.30 6.95
CA LYS A 140 7.87 1.60 7.60
C LYS A 140 8.40 0.38 8.36
N PHE A 141 7.63 -0.10 9.33
CA PHE A 141 8.00 -1.26 10.11
C PHE A 141 6.77 -2.11 10.47
N ASN A 142 7.02 -3.38 10.77
CA ASN A 142 6.02 -4.32 11.23
C ASN A 142 5.62 -3.99 12.67
N LEU A 143 4.35 -3.67 12.90
CA LEU A 143 3.85 -3.24 14.21
C LEU A 143 3.86 -4.34 15.25
N ALA A 144 3.55 -5.57 14.86
CA ALA A 144 3.54 -6.76 15.72
C ALA A 144 3.40 -8.04 14.89
N LYS A 145 3.77 -9.16 15.49
CA LYS A 145 3.38 -10.50 15.08
C LYS A 145 2.30 -11.01 16.02
N ILE A 146 1.16 -11.48 15.48
CA ILE A 146 0.05 -12.07 16.26
C ILE A 146 -0.18 -13.49 15.74
N GLY A 147 0.12 -14.49 16.55
CA GLY A 147 0.04 -15.90 16.13
C GLY A 147 -0.40 -16.85 17.24
N LEU A 148 -0.64 -18.10 16.91
CA LEU A 148 -1.02 -19.14 17.86
C LEU A 148 0.19 -19.83 18.46
N TYR A 149 0.13 -20.05 19.77
CA TYR A 149 1.10 -20.79 20.56
C TYR A 149 0.41 -21.96 21.27
N PHE A 150 1.14 -23.03 21.51
CA PHE A 150 0.64 -24.14 22.29
C PHE A 150 1.62 -24.45 23.43
N HIS A 151 1.14 -24.42 24.69
CA HIS A 151 1.97 -24.53 25.90
C HIS A 151 3.13 -23.54 25.94
N ASN A 152 2.86 -22.28 25.57
CA ASN A 152 3.82 -21.15 25.47
C ASN A 152 4.91 -21.30 24.39
N GLU A 153 4.82 -22.29 23.51
CA GLU A 153 5.75 -22.52 22.42
C GLU A 153 5.10 -22.25 21.05
N PRO A 154 5.87 -21.76 20.05
CA PRO A 154 5.38 -21.55 18.70
C PRO A 154 4.88 -22.87 18.09
N ILE A 155 3.71 -22.85 17.46
CA ILE A 155 3.21 -23.98 16.69
C ILE A 155 4.03 -24.11 15.41
N LYS A 156 4.48 -25.33 15.08
CA LYS A 156 5.28 -25.62 13.89
C LYS A 156 4.41 -26.13 12.73
N ALA A 157 4.79 -25.82 11.50
CA ALA A 157 4.10 -26.24 10.29
C ALA A 157 3.78 -27.75 10.26
N GLY A 158 4.73 -28.61 10.64
CA GLY A 158 4.55 -30.07 10.66
C GLY A 158 3.54 -30.60 11.68
N SER A 159 3.03 -29.76 12.59
CA SER A 159 1.98 -30.15 13.54
C SER A 159 0.57 -29.78 13.06
N ILE A 160 0.43 -29.09 11.92
CA ILE A 160 -0.84 -28.61 11.36
C ILE A 160 -1.25 -29.55 10.21
N TYR A 161 -2.51 -29.97 10.20
CA TYR A 161 -3.08 -30.82 9.15
C TYR A 161 -4.58 -30.56 8.96
N CYS A 162 -5.19 -31.13 7.92
CA CYS A 162 -6.58 -30.88 7.52
C CYS A 162 -6.90 -29.37 7.36
N ILE A 163 -6.02 -28.70 6.64
CA ILE A 163 -6.10 -27.24 6.39
C ILE A 163 -7.29 -26.95 5.48
N ASN A 164 -8.07 -25.94 5.84
CA ASN A 164 -9.15 -25.38 5.04
C ASN A 164 -9.26 -23.89 5.36
N GLN A 165 -8.73 -23.05 4.49
CA GLN A 165 -8.77 -21.59 4.62
C GLN A 165 -9.51 -20.96 3.45
N THR A 166 -10.42 -20.05 3.74
CA THR A 166 -11.17 -19.29 2.72
C THR A 166 -11.25 -17.81 3.11
N LEU A 167 -10.88 -16.96 2.20
CA LEU A 167 -11.14 -15.52 2.30
C LEU A 167 -12.44 -15.22 1.56
N ASP A 168 -13.48 -14.82 2.31
CA ASP A 168 -14.71 -14.32 1.70
C ASP A 168 -14.54 -12.83 1.37
N ILE A 169 -14.22 -12.55 0.11
CA ILE A 169 -13.99 -11.18 -0.37
C ILE A 169 -15.27 -10.34 -0.45
N THR A 170 -16.46 -10.96 -0.33
CA THR A 170 -17.74 -10.23 -0.26
C THR A 170 -18.00 -9.67 1.15
N THR A 171 -17.26 -10.14 2.14
CA THR A 171 -17.39 -9.75 3.54
C THR A 171 -16.09 -9.26 4.17
N GLY A 172 -14.96 -9.50 3.50
CA GLY A 172 -13.61 -9.20 4.05
C GLY A 172 -13.22 -10.11 5.23
N ILE A 173 -13.87 -11.27 5.39
CA ILE A 173 -13.64 -12.19 6.50
C ILE A 173 -12.82 -13.39 6.02
N LEU A 174 -11.68 -13.61 6.67
CA LEU A 174 -10.83 -14.78 6.48
C LEU A 174 -11.24 -15.85 7.49
N LYS A 175 -11.62 -17.03 7.02
CA LYS A 175 -11.93 -18.22 7.84
C LYS A 175 -10.86 -19.27 7.64
N SER A 176 -10.25 -19.72 8.71
CA SER A 176 -9.25 -20.80 8.74
C SER A 176 -9.71 -21.91 9.65
N SER A 177 -9.64 -23.16 9.21
CA SER A 177 -9.90 -24.34 10.03
C SER A 177 -8.79 -25.36 9.79
N PHE A 178 -8.26 -25.92 10.85
CA PHE A 178 -7.19 -26.92 10.80
C PHE A 178 -7.17 -27.77 12.06
N ARG A 179 -6.42 -28.86 12.03
CA ARG A 179 -6.21 -29.71 13.21
C ARG A 179 -4.76 -29.63 13.68
N LEU A 180 -4.55 -29.67 14.99
CA LEU A 180 -3.22 -29.72 15.59
C LEU A 180 -2.88 -31.14 16.06
N ASN A 181 -1.68 -31.60 15.70
CA ASN A 181 -1.12 -32.82 16.28
C ASN A 181 -0.52 -32.51 17.65
N VAL A 182 -1.28 -32.78 18.71
CA VAL A 182 -0.90 -32.53 20.10
C VAL A 182 -0.05 -33.66 20.71
N ASN A 183 0.20 -34.76 19.96
CA ASN A 183 0.85 -36.01 20.47
C ASN A 183 2.38 -36.05 20.28
N SER A 184 3.05 -35.01 19.81
CA SER A 184 4.50 -34.99 19.62
C SER A 184 5.26 -34.88 20.95
N ASN A 185 5.72 -35.99 21.43
CA ASN A 185 6.85 -36.34 22.32
C ASN A 185 7.03 -35.71 23.72
N ASN A 186 6.32 -34.61 24.12
CA ASN A 186 6.42 -34.09 25.50
C ASN A 186 5.07 -33.74 26.15
N ASN A 187 3.98 -33.69 25.38
CA ASN A 187 2.71 -33.13 25.83
C ASN A 187 1.68 -34.12 26.36
N VAL A 188 1.87 -35.43 26.10
CA VAL A 188 0.96 -36.51 26.60
C VAL A 188 0.98 -36.57 28.13
N ARG A 189 2.10 -36.25 28.79
CA ARG A 189 2.19 -36.20 30.26
C ARG A 189 1.35 -35.08 30.89
N THR A 190 1.20 -33.97 30.20
CA THR A 190 0.46 -32.81 30.72
C THR A 190 -1.05 -33.00 30.58
N LEU A 191 -1.52 -33.59 29.49
CA LEU A 191 -2.94 -33.94 29.30
C LEU A 191 -3.40 -35.02 30.30
N ASN A 192 -2.55 -36.00 30.59
CA ASN A 192 -2.86 -37.03 31.61
C ASN A 192 -2.83 -36.48 33.05
N ASN A 193 -2.06 -35.43 33.31
CA ASN A 193 -2.00 -34.81 34.67
C ASN A 193 -3.17 -33.85 34.92
N ILE A 194 -3.69 -33.18 33.90
CA ILE A 194 -4.90 -32.33 34.02
C ILE A 194 -6.14 -33.22 34.20
N ALA A 195 -6.17 -34.42 33.60
CA ALA A 195 -7.25 -35.38 33.80
C ALA A 195 -7.21 -36.10 35.15
N ALA A 196 -6.12 -36.00 35.92
CA ALA A 196 -5.98 -36.66 37.22
C ALA A 196 -6.66 -35.96 38.41
N ASP A 197 -6.93 -34.64 38.26
CA ASP A 197 -7.59 -33.85 39.34
C ASP A 197 -9.10 -33.64 39.08
N ASN A 198 -9.88 -34.72 38.95
CA ASN A 198 -11.37 -34.72 38.99
C ASN A 198 -12.15 -34.67 37.66
N ILE A 199 -11.79 -35.42 36.63
CA ILE A 199 -12.81 -35.75 35.61
C ILE A 199 -12.64 -37.20 35.15
N ASN A 200 -13.61 -38.02 35.50
CA ASN A 200 -13.80 -39.37 35.00
C ASN A 200 -14.47 -39.28 33.62
N THR A 201 -13.68 -38.94 32.57
CA THR A 201 -14.15 -39.05 31.17
C THR A 201 -12.98 -39.24 30.24
N ASN A 202 -13.04 -40.31 29.47
CA ASN A 202 -12.31 -40.51 28.20
C ASN A 202 -12.85 -39.54 27.12
N ALA A 203 -12.98 -38.25 27.43
CA ALA A 203 -13.36 -37.24 26.46
C ALA A 203 -12.14 -37.00 25.54
N ILE A 204 -12.20 -37.47 24.31
CA ILE A 204 -11.25 -37.11 23.27
C ILE A 204 -11.45 -35.60 23.04
N ILE A 205 -10.47 -34.79 23.45
CA ILE A 205 -10.49 -33.35 23.17
C ILE A 205 -10.40 -33.21 21.65
N ASP A 206 -11.37 -32.54 21.05
CA ASP A 206 -11.34 -32.23 19.63
C ASP A 206 -10.18 -31.24 19.38
N ASN A 207 -9.23 -31.66 18.56
CA ASN A 207 -8.04 -30.89 18.18
C ASN A 207 -8.29 -29.95 16.98
N LEU A 208 -9.54 -29.72 16.62
CA LEU A 208 -9.94 -28.74 15.62
C LEU A 208 -9.77 -27.32 16.17
N VAL A 209 -9.16 -26.48 15.36
CA VAL A 209 -9.06 -25.04 15.60
C VAL A 209 -9.74 -24.31 14.44
N THR A 210 -10.62 -23.39 14.75
CA THR A 210 -11.25 -22.50 13.78
C THR A 210 -10.96 -21.06 14.16
N VAL A 211 -10.45 -20.28 13.22
CA VAL A 211 -10.12 -18.86 13.37
C VAL A 211 -10.84 -18.05 12.30
N TYR A 212 -11.52 -17.00 12.71
CA TYR A 212 -12.06 -15.98 11.83
C TYR A 212 -11.27 -14.70 12.07
N THR A 213 -10.78 -14.10 11.00
CA THR A 213 -9.96 -12.88 11.03
C THR A 213 -10.60 -11.81 10.15
N VAL A 214 -10.70 -10.60 10.66
CA VAL A 214 -11.32 -9.48 9.95
C VAL A 214 -10.65 -8.16 10.36
N CYS A 215 -10.57 -7.20 9.42
CA CYS A 215 -10.13 -5.83 9.69
C CYS A 215 -11.35 -4.90 9.78
N ASP A 216 -11.28 -3.93 10.71
CA ASP A 216 -12.26 -2.85 10.78
C ASP A 216 -12.06 -1.86 9.62
N ASP A 217 -13.15 -1.43 8.98
CA ASP A 217 -13.11 -0.47 7.88
C ASP A 217 -12.79 0.96 8.34
N ASN A 218 -13.03 1.28 9.63
CA ASN A 218 -12.91 2.63 10.19
C ASN A 218 -11.70 2.85 11.10
N SER A 219 -11.01 1.79 11.53
CA SER A 219 -9.86 1.89 12.45
C SER A 219 -8.78 0.88 12.13
N ASP A 220 -7.57 1.12 12.62
CA ASP A 220 -6.43 0.22 12.45
C ASP A 220 -6.54 -0.95 13.43
N THR A 221 -7.59 -1.76 13.25
CA THR A 221 -7.97 -2.85 14.13
C THR A 221 -8.12 -4.15 13.36
N VAL A 222 -7.42 -5.19 13.80
CA VAL A 222 -7.70 -6.56 13.40
C VAL A 222 -8.42 -7.29 14.51
N ALA A 223 -9.46 -8.06 14.17
CA ALA A 223 -10.25 -8.81 15.12
C ALA A 223 -10.26 -10.31 14.79
N PHE A 224 -10.30 -11.12 15.84
CA PHE A 224 -10.25 -12.56 15.76
C PHE A 224 -11.39 -13.17 16.58
N TYR A 225 -12.03 -14.19 16.01
CA TYR A 225 -12.85 -15.15 16.74
C TYR A 225 -12.21 -16.52 16.61
N ILE A 226 -11.83 -17.12 17.73
CA ILE A 226 -11.15 -18.42 17.80
C ILE A 226 -12.05 -19.38 18.56
N SER A 227 -12.31 -20.56 17.97
CA SER A 227 -13.08 -21.63 18.60
C SER A 227 -12.28 -22.92 18.59
N SER A 228 -12.00 -23.47 19.76
CA SER A 228 -11.29 -24.75 19.93
C SER A 228 -11.33 -25.22 21.40
N GLY A 229 -11.59 -26.48 21.62
CA GLY A 229 -11.41 -27.12 22.95
C GLY A 229 -9.95 -27.06 23.45
N LEU A 230 -8.97 -26.83 22.56
CA LEU A 230 -7.57 -26.68 22.92
C LEU A 230 -7.26 -25.37 23.67
N LEU A 231 -8.12 -24.35 23.60
CA LEU A 231 -7.95 -23.12 24.37
C LEU A 231 -7.93 -23.39 25.89
N GLN A 232 -8.73 -24.32 26.36
CA GLN A 232 -8.72 -24.78 27.74
C GLN A 232 -7.52 -25.67 28.09
N CYS A 233 -6.75 -26.11 27.07
CA CYS A 233 -5.66 -27.08 27.17
C CYS A 233 -4.29 -26.52 26.77
N GLY A 234 -4.14 -25.18 26.76
CA GLY A 234 -2.85 -24.54 26.49
C GLY A 234 -2.68 -23.88 25.13
N LEU A 235 -3.70 -23.90 24.25
CA LEU A 235 -3.70 -23.05 23.06
C LEU A 235 -3.88 -21.60 23.52
N SER A 236 -3.08 -20.70 22.97
CA SER A 236 -3.08 -19.26 23.31
C SER A 236 -2.76 -18.41 22.11
N VAL A 237 -3.10 -17.13 22.16
CA VAL A 237 -2.65 -16.14 21.18
C VAL A 237 -1.40 -15.47 21.73
N ASN A 238 -0.35 -15.42 20.94
CA ASN A 238 0.86 -14.68 21.24
C ASN A 238 0.93 -13.40 20.43
N ILE A 239 1.27 -12.29 21.09
CA ILE A 239 1.60 -11.02 20.46
C ILE A 239 3.05 -10.71 20.77
N ALA A 240 3.87 -10.58 19.71
CA ALA A 240 5.30 -10.30 19.83
C ALA A 240 5.69 -9.07 19.00
N PHE A 241 6.69 -8.35 19.48
CA PHE A 241 7.10 -7.07 18.94
C PHE A 241 8.56 -7.09 18.50
N PRO A 242 8.86 -6.88 17.20
CA PRO A 242 10.23 -6.69 16.73
C PRO A 242 10.71 -5.25 16.97
N TYR A 243 12.01 -5.01 16.95
CA TYR A 243 12.53 -3.68 16.68
C TYR A 243 12.27 -3.32 15.22
N ALA A 244 12.13 -2.02 14.92
CA ALA A 244 11.89 -1.54 13.57
C ALA A 244 13.10 -1.78 12.66
N SER A 245 12.87 -2.30 11.45
CA SER A 245 13.91 -2.51 10.44
C SER A 245 13.49 -1.94 9.10
N CYS A 246 14.47 -1.45 8.33
CA CYS A 246 14.29 -1.05 6.94
C CYS A 246 14.24 -2.24 5.96
N ASP A 247 14.42 -3.48 6.44
CA ASP A 247 14.35 -4.69 5.63
C ASP A 247 12.92 -4.97 5.16
N ILE A 248 12.78 -5.88 4.19
CA ILE A 248 11.49 -6.23 3.57
C ILE A 248 10.43 -6.68 4.59
N THR A 249 10.84 -7.34 5.66
CA THR A 249 9.97 -7.79 6.75
C THR A 249 9.56 -6.65 7.71
N GLY A 250 10.24 -5.50 7.66
CA GLY A 250 10.04 -4.42 8.62
C GLY A 250 10.42 -4.77 10.06
N SER A 251 11.18 -5.86 10.29
CA SER A 251 11.36 -6.49 11.60
C SER A 251 12.82 -6.85 11.87
N ASP A 252 13.34 -6.46 13.03
CA ASP A 252 14.60 -6.97 13.60
C ASP A 252 14.31 -7.63 14.95
N TRP A 253 14.22 -8.97 14.95
CA TRP A 253 13.95 -9.78 16.12
C TRP A 253 15.17 -9.96 17.05
N ASN A 254 16.38 -9.59 16.59
CA ASN A 254 17.62 -9.73 17.35
C ASN A 254 17.91 -8.52 18.23
N ASN A 255 17.39 -7.36 17.88
CA ASN A 255 17.58 -6.14 18.67
C ASN A 255 16.53 -6.05 19.79
N THR A 256 16.86 -6.60 20.95
CA THR A 256 15.96 -6.62 22.12
C THR A 256 16.12 -5.40 23.03
N ASP A 257 17.22 -4.66 22.92
CA ASP A 257 17.54 -3.54 23.82
C ASP A 257 17.08 -2.18 23.28
N GLY A 258 16.86 -2.08 21.95
CA GLY A 258 16.51 -0.83 21.27
C GLY A 258 15.06 -0.37 21.49
N HIS A 259 14.23 -1.15 22.19
CA HIS A 259 12.81 -0.86 22.38
C HIS A 259 12.27 -1.41 23.71
N SER A 260 11.11 -0.91 24.13
CA SER A 260 10.46 -1.34 25.36
C SER A 260 8.95 -1.44 25.20
N ASN A 261 8.32 -2.27 26.04
CA ASN A 261 6.88 -2.45 26.10
C ASN A 261 6.43 -2.40 27.55
N PHE A 262 5.31 -1.73 27.78
CA PHE A 262 4.70 -1.60 29.10
C PHE A 262 3.26 -2.10 29.03
N LEU A 263 3.00 -3.26 29.60
CA LEU A 263 1.66 -3.83 29.69
C LEU A 263 0.85 -3.09 30.73
N ASN A 264 -0.27 -2.56 30.29
CA ASN A 264 -1.34 -2.05 31.14
C ASN A 264 -2.59 -2.92 30.98
N ALA A 265 -3.57 -2.64 31.77
CA ALA A 265 -4.78 -3.41 31.83
C ALA A 265 -5.57 -3.53 30.52
N SER A 266 -5.53 -2.54 29.63
CA SER A 266 -6.28 -2.51 28.38
C SER A 266 -5.40 -2.32 27.14
N HIS A 267 -4.09 -2.11 27.35
CA HIS A 267 -3.18 -1.83 26.24
C HIS A 267 -1.72 -2.17 26.60
N ILE A 268 -0.92 -2.32 25.57
CA ILE A 268 0.54 -2.29 25.66
C ILE A 268 1.00 -0.95 25.09
N HIS A 269 1.71 -0.15 25.88
CA HIS A 269 2.43 1.02 25.40
C HIS A 269 3.78 0.56 24.87
N ARG A 270 4.05 0.87 23.62
CA ARG A 270 5.27 0.49 22.93
C ARG A 270 6.12 1.71 22.61
N GLN A 271 7.43 1.61 22.87
CA GLN A 271 8.43 2.63 22.57
C GLN A 271 9.56 2.04 21.75
N ILE A 272 9.86 2.63 20.59
CA ILE A 272 11.00 2.30 19.72
C ILE A 272 11.72 3.62 19.44
N ASP A 273 12.88 3.85 20.02
CA ASP A 273 13.58 5.14 19.97
C ASP A 273 12.58 6.31 20.24
N ASP A 274 12.41 7.23 19.28
CA ASP A 274 11.48 8.36 19.40
C ASP A 274 10.04 8.04 18.92
N THR A 275 9.80 6.79 18.45
CA THR A 275 8.49 6.35 17.97
C THR A 275 7.73 5.64 19.07
N ALA A 276 6.51 6.09 19.38
CA ALA A 276 5.64 5.44 20.37
C ALA A 276 4.25 5.19 19.82
N TYR A 277 3.64 4.08 20.27
CA TYR A 277 2.26 3.77 19.96
C TYR A 277 1.64 2.82 21.01
N TYR A 278 0.34 2.65 20.93
CA TYR A 278 -0.44 1.79 21.80
C TYR A 278 -1.01 0.62 21.03
N VAL A 279 -0.93 -0.57 21.63
CA VAL A 279 -1.64 -1.78 21.18
C VAL A 279 -2.80 -2.00 22.14
N ASN A 280 -3.99 -1.65 21.71
CA ASN A 280 -5.19 -1.62 22.53
C ASN A 280 -5.99 -2.92 22.32
N PHE A 281 -6.60 -3.45 23.38
CA PHE A 281 -7.32 -4.71 23.35
C PHE A 281 -8.78 -4.56 23.72
N ASN A 282 -9.64 -5.33 23.04
CA ASN A 282 -10.96 -5.69 23.51
C ASN A 282 -11.06 -7.23 23.47
N ILE A 283 -11.21 -7.85 24.62
CA ILE A 283 -11.23 -9.31 24.73
C ILE A 283 -12.57 -9.72 25.35
N ASN A 284 -13.28 -10.65 24.70
CA ASN A 284 -14.57 -11.21 25.12
C ASN A 284 -15.67 -10.15 25.40
N GLY A 285 -15.67 -9.04 24.68
CA GLY A 285 -16.68 -7.99 24.82
C GLY A 285 -16.53 -7.10 26.07
N THR A 286 -15.40 -7.18 26.76
CA THR A 286 -15.13 -6.36 27.97
C THR A 286 -14.62 -4.97 27.59
N GLY A 287 -15.51 -4.12 27.12
CA GLY A 287 -15.23 -2.68 26.98
C GLY A 287 -15.25 -2.00 28.35
N THR A 288 -14.18 -1.91 29.05
CA THR A 288 -13.87 -1.33 30.37
C THR A 288 -13.71 -2.38 31.49
N SER A 289 -12.48 -2.79 31.68
CA SER A 289 -12.08 -3.57 32.84
C SER A 289 -12.13 -2.71 34.09
N GLN A 290 -12.89 -3.15 35.10
CA GLN A 290 -12.64 -2.71 36.49
C GLN A 290 -11.32 -3.35 36.93
N HIS A 291 -10.32 -2.52 37.15
CA HIS A 291 -8.96 -2.93 37.48
C HIS A 291 -8.79 -3.14 38.97
N THR A 292 -8.19 -4.26 39.33
CA THR A 292 -7.32 -4.32 40.50
C THR A 292 -5.88 -4.23 40.00
N ALA A 293 -5.43 -3.02 39.63
CA ALA A 293 -4.01 -2.77 39.43
C ALA A 293 -3.39 -2.52 40.80
N ASN A 294 -2.56 -3.43 41.26
CA ASN A 294 -1.58 -3.10 42.30
C ASN A 294 -0.54 -2.18 41.66
N ASN A 295 -0.52 -0.91 42.11
CA ASN A 295 0.50 0.07 41.74
C ASN A 295 1.87 -0.41 42.26
N SER A 296 2.59 -1.17 41.47
CA SER A 296 4.03 -1.43 41.64
C SER A 296 4.72 -1.37 40.29
N THR A 297 5.88 -0.76 40.28
CA THR A 297 6.84 -0.68 39.16
C THR A 297 6.92 -2.03 38.46
N ILE A 298 6.53 -2.06 37.16
CA ILE A 298 6.33 -3.29 36.40
C ILE A 298 7.70 -3.92 36.12
N THR A 299 7.98 -5.03 36.77
CA THR A 299 9.07 -5.97 36.46
C THR A 299 8.56 -7.01 35.45
N SER A 300 9.47 -7.78 34.85
CA SER A 300 9.24 -8.80 33.80
C SER A 300 8.13 -9.83 34.04
N ASP A 301 7.48 -9.84 35.21
CA ASP A 301 6.48 -10.84 35.64
C ASP A 301 5.05 -10.29 35.68
N SER A 302 4.74 -9.22 34.95
CA SER A 302 3.42 -8.58 34.99
C SER A 302 2.34 -9.43 34.32
N ASN A 303 1.33 -9.79 35.12
CA ASN A 303 0.12 -10.46 34.66
C ASN A 303 -1.06 -9.51 34.75
N VAL A 304 -1.89 -9.43 33.70
CA VAL A 304 -3.15 -8.71 33.71
C VAL A 304 -4.29 -9.69 33.51
N THR A 305 -5.19 -9.76 34.47
CA THR A 305 -6.41 -10.58 34.37
C THR A 305 -7.56 -9.69 33.93
N ILE A 306 -8.24 -10.07 32.86
CA ILE A 306 -9.42 -9.39 32.31
C ILE A 306 -10.65 -10.20 32.71
N ASN A 307 -11.51 -9.65 33.59
CA ASN A 307 -12.72 -10.32 34.06
C ASN A 307 -13.94 -9.90 33.22
N LYS A 308 -14.79 -10.85 32.86
CA LYS A 308 -16.15 -10.56 32.35
C LYS A 308 -17.04 -9.97 33.47
N CYS A 309 -17.97 -9.08 33.09
CA CYS A 309 -18.91 -8.44 34.02
C CYS A 309 -19.84 -9.39 34.81
N ASN A 310 -19.88 -10.70 34.51
CA ASN A 310 -20.79 -11.67 35.11
C ASN A 310 -20.12 -12.96 35.61
N ASN A 311 -18.98 -12.89 36.27
CA ASN A 311 -18.28 -14.03 36.90
C ASN A 311 -18.00 -15.27 36.01
N SER A 312 -18.02 -15.16 34.71
CA SER A 312 -17.63 -16.22 33.78
C SER A 312 -16.36 -15.88 33.04
N ALA A 313 -15.52 -16.87 32.85
CA ALA A 313 -14.27 -16.96 32.11
C ALA A 313 -13.44 -15.68 31.98
N ALA A 314 -12.32 -15.67 32.68
CA ALA A 314 -11.29 -14.65 32.60
C ALA A 314 -10.34 -14.95 31.46
N ALA A 315 -10.07 -13.97 30.58
CA ALA A 315 -8.89 -13.98 29.76
C ALA A 315 -7.72 -13.37 30.53
N THR A 316 -6.52 -13.87 30.33
CA THR A 316 -5.32 -13.37 31.00
C THR A 316 -4.25 -13.04 29.97
N ILE A 317 -3.64 -11.85 30.10
CA ILE A 317 -2.45 -11.47 29.33
C ILE A 317 -1.24 -11.64 30.23
N LYS A 318 -0.25 -12.44 29.81
CA LYS A 318 0.99 -12.71 30.55
C LYS A 318 2.19 -12.48 29.65
N SER A 319 3.27 -11.95 30.23
CA SER A 319 4.57 -11.93 29.56
C SER A 319 5.01 -13.36 29.22
N ASN A 320 5.51 -13.57 28.01
CA ASN A 320 6.07 -14.82 27.52
C ASN A 320 7.45 -14.58 26.90
N GLY A 321 8.35 -14.01 27.67
CA GLY A 321 9.69 -13.61 27.23
C GLY A 321 9.81 -12.11 26.95
N ILE A 322 10.91 -11.72 26.33
CA ILE A 322 11.22 -10.33 26.02
C ILE A 322 10.29 -9.88 24.87
N HIS A 323 9.56 -8.79 25.06
CA HIS A 323 8.65 -8.20 24.07
C HIS A 323 7.56 -9.13 23.54
N SER A 324 7.15 -10.13 24.31
CA SER A 324 6.17 -11.14 23.89
C SER A 324 5.15 -11.37 25.01
N TYR A 325 3.87 -11.55 24.62
CA TYR A 325 2.75 -11.69 25.57
C TYR A 325 1.79 -12.76 25.08
N ASN A 326 1.41 -13.69 25.96
CA ASN A 326 0.39 -14.69 25.68
C ASN A 326 -0.97 -14.26 26.24
N ILE A 327 -2.00 -14.43 25.43
CA ILE A 327 -3.40 -14.24 25.79
C ILE A 327 -4.02 -15.63 25.91
N THR A 328 -4.48 -15.99 27.10
CA THR A 328 -5.09 -17.27 27.43
C THR A 328 -6.52 -17.08 27.90
N THR A 329 -7.38 -18.05 27.70
CA THR A 329 -8.76 -18.12 28.24
C THR A 329 -9.04 -19.50 28.84
N THR A 330 -10.04 -19.59 29.69
CA THR A 330 -10.58 -20.85 30.23
C THR A 330 -11.80 -21.33 29.44
N ASP A 331 -12.27 -20.55 28.46
CA ASP A 331 -13.36 -20.90 27.56
C ASP A 331 -12.84 -21.69 26.35
N ASP A 332 -13.72 -22.32 25.59
CA ASP A 332 -13.45 -22.93 24.29
C ASP A 332 -13.60 -21.92 23.12
N GLU A 333 -13.91 -20.67 23.44
CA GLU A 333 -13.98 -19.55 22.49
C GLU A 333 -13.19 -18.35 23.01
N LEU A 334 -12.56 -17.61 22.08
CA LEU A 334 -11.86 -16.36 22.35
C LEU A 334 -12.23 -15.32 21.28
N ASN A 335 -12.91 -14.26 21.70
CA ASN A 335 -13.15 -13.06 20.88
C ASN A 335 -12.13 -11.99 21.24
N MET A 336 -11.40 -11.49 20.27
CA MET A 336 -10.34 -10.52 20.49
C MET A 336 -10.27 -9.51 19.38
N SER A 337 -10.16 -8.21 19.73
CA SER A 337 -9.82 -7.13 18.81
C SER A 337 -8.53 -6.47 19.27
N VAL A 338 -7.62 -6.23 18.32
CA VAL A 338 -6.31 -5.60 18.54
C VAL A 338 -6.21 -4.37 17.66
N ASN A 339 -6.14 -3.21 18.28
CA ASN A 339 -6.02 -1.91 17.61
C ASN A 339 -4.62 -1.34 17.79
N PHE A 340 -4.07 -0.76 16.73
CA PHE A 340 -2.79 -0.07 16.72
C PHE A 340 -3.03 1.42 16.54
N ASN A 341 -2.61 2.25 17.51
CA ASN A 341 -2.89 3.68 17.47
C ASN A 341 -1.79 4.49 18.18
N LYS A 342 -1.64 5.74 17.81
CA LYS A 342 -0.77 6.71 18.51
C LYS A 342 -1.35 7.18 19.86
N SER A 343 -2.57 6.80 20.18
CA SER A 343 -3.26 7.11 21.45
C SER A 343 -3.96 5.90 22.01
N ILE A 344 -4.32 5.96 23.30
CA ILE A 344 -5.17 4.96 23.93
C ILE A 344 -6.55 5.00 23.27
N TYR A 345 -7.04 3.83 22.88
CA TYR A 345 -8.28 3.63 22.15
C TYR A 345 -9.01 2.39 22.68
N THR A 346 -10.33 2.37 22.62
CA THR A 346 -11.11 1.18 22.96
C THR A 346 -11.63 0.55 21.67
N PRO A 347 -11.06 -0.57 21.21
CA PRO A 347 -11.51 -1.22 19.98
C PRO A 347 -12.95 -1.75 20.12
N ALA A 348 -13.67 -1.76 19.02
CA ALA A 348 -14.96 -2.42 18.94
C ALA A 348 -14.82 -3.95 19.11
N THR A 349 -15.91 -4.63 19.40
CA THR A 349 -15.93 -6.10 19.49
C THR A 349 -15.77 -6.74 18.12
N TYR A 350 -15.36 -8.01 18.07
CA TYR A 350 -15.30 -8.80 16.84
C TYR A 350 -16.60 -8.71 16.04
N ASP A 351 -17.77 -8.90 16.69
CA ASP A 351 -19.06 -8.89 16.00
C ASP A 351 -19.37 -7.55 15.34
N THR A 352 -19.03 -6.45 16.02
CA THR A 352 -19.19 -5.09 15.49
C THR A 352 -18.28 -4.90 14.26
N ILE A 353 -17.00 -5.26 14.38
CA ILE A 353 -16.02 -5.14 13.28
C ILE A 353 -16.41 -6.01 12.10
N ALA A 354 -16.82 -7.25 12.34
CA ALA A 354 -17.30 -8.13 11.29
C ALA A 354 -18.59 -7.60 10.62
N GLY A 355 -19.46 -6.92 11.38
CA GLY A 355 -20.63 -6.22 10.85
C GLY A 355 -20.25 -5.06 9.95
N ASN A 356 -19.31 -4.21 10.38
CA ASN A 356 -18.79 -3.08 9.61
C ASN A 356 -18.13 -3.55 8.29
N SER A 357 -17.26 -4.54 8.37
CA SER A 357 -16.59 -5.11 7.20
C SER A 357 -17.58 -5.67 6.18
N ARG A 358 -18.61 -6.44 6.63
CA ARG A 358 -19.67 -6.92 5.74
C ARG A 358 -20.43 -5.77 5.07
N HIS A 359 -20.73 -4.71 5.82
CA HIS A 359 -21.42 -3.54 5.29
C HIS A 359 -20.57 -2.81 4.25
N PHE A 360 -19.30 -2.56 4.53
CA PHE A 360 -18.36 -1.93 3.60
C PHE A 360 -18.24 -2.72 2.30
N TRP A 361 -17.94 -4.03 2.37
CA TRP A 361 -17.76 -4.86 1.17
C TRP A 361 -19.05 -5.08 0.40
N HIS A 362 -20.20 -5.20 1.09
CA HIS A 362 -21.50 -5.24 0.44
C HIS A 362 -21.73 -3.98 -0.39
N ASN A 363 -21.54 -2.80 0.18
CA ASN A 363 -21.69 -1.53 -0.51
C ASN A 363 -20.71 -1.41 -1.68
N TYR A 364 -19.45 -1.73 -1.45
CA TYR A 364 -18.41 -1.70 -2.48
C TYR A 364 -18.78 -2.54 -3.70
N TRP A 365 -19.14 -3.80 -3.50
CA TRP A 365 -19.44 -4.73 -4.61
C TRP A 365 -20.80 -4.50 -5.26
N THR A 366 -21.76 -3.89 -4.59
CA THR A 366 -23.09 -3.62 -5.15
C THR A 366 -23.20 -2.27 -5.85
N THR A 367 -22.26 -1.36 -5.59
CA THR A 367 -22.13 -0.06 -6.26
C THR A 367 -21.07 -0.11 -7.37
N GLY A 368 -20.92 0.99 -8.10
CA GLY A 368 -19.91 1.07 -9.16
C GLY A 368 -20.17 0.17 -10.37
N LYS A 369 -19.14 0.05 -11.20
CA LYS A 369 -19.17 -0.76 -12.43
C LYS A 369 -18.83 -2.22 -12.11
N PHE A 370 -19.32 -3.13 -12.95
CA PHE A 370 -19.09 -4.57 -12.78
C PHE A 370 -18.79 -5.22 -14.14
N LEU A 371 -17.71 -6.01 -14.18
CA LEU A 371 -17.38 -6.85 -15.32
C LEU A 371 -18.01 -8.22 -15.14
N ASN A 372 -18.79 -8.69 -16.13
CA ASN A 372 -19.21 -10.08 -16.23
C ASN A 372 -18.70 -10.66 -17.55
N SER A 373 -17.87 -11.69 -17.49
CA SER A 373 -17.21 -12.31 -18.63
C SER A 373 -17.22 -13.82 -18.52
N ASP A 374 -17.27 -14.52 -19.65
CA ASP A 374 -17.09 -15.98 -19.70
C ASP A 374 -15.62 -16.40 -19.41
N ASN A 375 -14.68 -15.49 -19.53
CA ASN A 375 -13.28 -15.72 -19.15
C ASN A 375 -13.14 -15.66 -17.62
N LYS A 376 -13.19 -16.83 -17.00
CA LYS A 376 -13.11 -16.99 -15.53
C LYS A 376 -11.77 -16.50 -14.95
N GLU A 377 -10.67 -16.68 -15.66
CA GLU A 377 -9.36 -16.20 -15.20
C GLU A 377 -9.27 -14.69 -15.22
N LEU A 378 -9.80 -14.02 -16.25
CA LEU A 378 -9.92 -12.57 -16.28
C LEU A 378 -10.78 -12.06 -15.12
N MET A 379 -11.93 -12.68 -14.90
CA MET A 379 -12.82 -12.34 -13.78
C MET A 379 -12.11 -12.46 -12.43
N ARG A 380 -11.45 -13.60 -12.21
CA ARG A 380 -10.71 -13.85 -10.98
C ARG A 380 -9.64 -12.77 -10.75
N ARG A 381 -8.86 -12.44 -11.77
CA ARG A 381 -7.80 -11.41 -11.67
C ARG A 381 -8.38 -10.04 -11.36
N VAL A 382 -9.41 -9.61 -12.08
CA VAL A 382 -10.03 -8.30 -11.88
C VAL A 382 -10.61 -8.17 -10.47
N ILE A 383 -11.37 -9.18 -10.01
CA ILE A 383 -12.03 -9.17 -8.69
C ILE A 383 -10.97 -9.20 -7.56
N LEU A 384 -10.01 -10.11 -7.65
CA LEU A 384 -8.98 -10.25 -6.63
C LEU A 384 -8.06 -9.02 -6.57
N SER A 385 -7.70 -8.44 -7.73
CA SER A 385 -6.89 -7.22 -7.79
C SER A 385 -7.62 -6.05 -7.13
N GLN A 386 -8.91 -5.86 -7.39
CA GLN A 386 -9.69 -4.80 -6.72
C GLN A 386 -9.67 -4.99 -5.19
N TYR A 387 -9.94 -6.21 -4.69
CA TYR A 387 -9.87 -6.49 -3.26
C TYR A 387 -8.50 -6.12 -2.66
N LEU A 388 -7.42 -6.62 -3.28
CA LEU A 388 -6.05 -6.41 -2.79
C LEU A 388 -5.64 -4.93 -2.82
N LEU A 389 -5.97 -4.19 -3.89
CA LEU A 389 -5.66 -2.77 -4.00
C LEU A 389 -6.45 -1.93 -2.98
N VAL A 390 -7.72 -2.29 -2.74
CA VAL A 390 -8.52 -1.61 -1.70
C VAL A 390 -7.89 -1.77 -0.32
N ILE A 391 -7.49 -2.98 0.05
CA ILE A 391 -6.96 -3.22 1.41
C ILE A 391 -5.53 -2.75 1.63
N ASN A 392 -4.72 -2.60 0.55
CA ASN A 392 -3.31 -2.27 0.65
C ASN A 392 -2.97 -0.84 0.25
N ASP A 393 -3.73 -0.24 -0.69
CA ASP A 393 -3.26 0.93 -1.42
C ASP A 393 -4.17 2.16 -1.31
N SER A 394 -5.40 1.99 -0.78
CA SER A 394 -6.39 3.08 -0.74
C SER A 394 -6.27 3.97 0.51
N GLY A 395 -5.06 4.23 0.99
CA GLY A 395 -4.81 5.10 2.15
C GLY A 395 -4.89 6.60 1.85
N TYR A 396 -4.55 7.41 2.86
CA TYR A 396 -4.42 8.87 2.74
C TYR A 396 -3.04 9.29 2.25
N ILE A 397 -2.03 8.42 2.34
CA ILE A 397 -0.68 8.62 1.82
C ILE A 397 -0.45 7.58 0.72
N PRO A 398 0.10 7.96 -0.46
CA PRO A 398 0.49 6.97 -1.45
C PRO A 398 1.36 5.86 -0.82
N PRO A 399 1.02 4.59 -1.01
CA PRO A 399 1.71 3.49 -0.35
C PRO A 399 3.09 3.22 -0.97
N ALA A 400 3.83 2.28 -0.37
CA ALA A 400 4.99 1.67 -0.99
C ALA A 400 4.61 0.90 -2.26
N GLU A 401 5.59 0.45 -3.04
CA GLU A 401 5.37 -0.33 -4.27
C GLU A 401 4.50 -1.57 -4.06
N THR A 402 4.63 -2.25 -2.93
CA THR A 402 3.84 -3.43 -2.53
C THR A 402 2.67 -3.10 -1.60
N GLY A 403 2.26 -1.84 -1.57
CA GLY A 403 1.20 -1.41 -0.64
C GLY A 403 1.61 -1.61 0.82
N LEU A 404 0.67 -2.08 1.63
CA LEU A 404 0.89 -2.43 3.05
C LEU A 404 1.21 -3.92 3.25
N THR A 405 1.54 -4.68 2.19
CA THR A 405 1.87 -6.10 2.32
C THR A 405 3.19 -6.30 3.05
N CYS A 406 4.21 -5.55 2.68
CA CYS A 406 5.55 -5.62 3.28
C CYS A 406 6.31 -4.30 3.11
N ASN A 407 7.56 -4.24 3.63
CA ASN A 407 8.37 -3.02 3.66
C ASN A 407 9.23 -2.85 2.39
N SER A 408 8.66 -3.03 1.17
CA SER A 408 9.42 -2.84 -0.06
C SER A 408 9.90 -1.38 -0.20
N TRP A 409 11.11 -1.19 -0.71
CA TRP A 409 11.72 0.13 -0.86
C TRP A 409 11.60 1.00 0.42
N TYR A 410 11.83 0.37 1.58
CA TYR A 410 11.78 1.00 2.91
C TYR A 410 10.38 1.52 3.30
N GLY A 411 9.33 1.06 2.62
CA GLY A 411 7.97 1.56 2.82
C GLY A 411 7.74 3.01 2.38
N LYS A 412 8.66 3.58 1.58
CA LYS A 412 8.54 4.95 1.06
C LYS A 412 7.29 5.11 0.21
N ALA A 413 6.67 6.30 0.25
CA ALA A 413 5.59 6.66 -0.65
C ALA A 413 6.08 6.58 -2.10
N HIS A 414 5.47 5.71 -2.90
CA HIS A 414 5.94 5.36 -4.24
C HIS A 414 5.08 6.07 -5.30
N LEU A 415 5.44 7.33 -5.61
CA LEU A 415 4.61 8.18 -6.48
C LEU A 415 4.56 7.68 -7.92
N GLU A 416 5.58 6.94 -8.35
CA GLU A 416 5.59 6.25 -9.62
C GLU A 416 4.46 5.22 -9.73
N MET A 417 4.26 4.41 -8.68
CA MET A 417 3.27 3.34 -8.67
C MET A 417 1.86 3.81 -8.29
N HIS A 418 1.71 5.00 -7.71
CA HIS A 418 0.42 5.47 -7.21
C HIS A 418 -0.67 5.51 -8.30
N TYR A 419 -0.31 5.87 -9.53
CA TYR A 419 -1.24 5.80 -10.66
C TYR A 419 -1.74 4.37 -10.90
N TRP A 420 -0.83 3.40 -10.95
CA TRP A 420 -1.16 1.99 -11.16
C TRP A 420 -1.95 1.39 -10.01
N HIS A 421 -1.67 1.82 -8.79
CA HIS A 421 -2.39 1.37 -7.61
C HIS A 421 -3.84 1.87 -7.60
N MET A 422 -4.12 3.12 -8.00
CA MET A 422 -5.39 3.73 -7.65
C MET A 422 -6.17 4.40 -8.80
N ALA A 423 -5.58 4.64 -9.99
CA ALA A 423 -6.27 5.30 -11.10
C ALA A 423 -7.48 4.49 -11.64
N TRP A 424 -7.51 3.18 -11.39
CA TRP A 424 -8.63 2.31 -11.72
C TRP A 424 -9.90 2.64 -10.92
N ALA A 425 -9.76 3.13 -9.69
CA ALA A 425 -10.89 3.28 -8.76
C ALA A 425 -11.99 4.23 -9.30
N PRO A 426 -11.70 5.45 -9.79
CA PRO A 426 -12.71 6.28 -10.45
C PRO A 426 -13.30 5.62 -11.70
N LEU A 427 -12.49 4.88 -12.48
CA LEU A 427 -12.96 4.16 -13.67
C LEU A 427 -14.01 3.10 -13.33
N TRP A 428 -13.92 2.51 -12.13
CA TRP A 428 -14.85 1.51 -11.62
C TRP A 428 -15.98 2.08 -10.76
N GLY A 429 -16.01 3.41 -10.58
CA GLY A 429 -17.07 4.11 -9.84
C GLY A 429 -16.82 4.25 -8.34
N HIS A 430 -15.53 4.17 -7.92
CA HIS A 430 -15.08 4.34 -6.53
C HIS A 430 -14.06 5.48 -6.41
N PRO A 431 -14.37 6.72 -6.86
CA PRO A 431 -13.42 7.83 -6.86
C PRO A 431 -12.93 8.21 -5.45
N GLU A 432 -13.72 7.94 -4.41
CA GLU A 432 -13.38 8.21 -3.01
C GLU A 432 -12.11 7.47 -2.55
N LEU A 433 -11.82 6.29 -3.11
CA LEU A 433 -10.63 5.52 -2.78
C LEU A 433 -9.33 6.19 -3.24
N LEU A 434 -9.37 6.91 -4.37
CA LEU A 434 -8.23 7.66 -4.88
C LEU A 434 -8.16 9.07 -4.25
N THR A 435 -9.30 9.76 -4.17
CA THR A 435 -9.32 11.20 -3.81
C THR A 435 -8.86 11.47 -2.38
N ARG A 436 -8.95 10.48 -1.48
CA ARG A 436 -8.50 10.62 -0.10
C ARG A 436 -7.01 10.91 0.04
N SER A 437 -6.19 10.55 -0.96
CA SER A 437 -4.75 10.81 -0.96
C SER A 437 -4.34 12.16 -1.55
N PHE A 438 -5.25 12.92 -2.16
CA PHE A 438 -4.86 14.15 -2.85
C PHE A 438 -4.48 15.29 -1.91
N ASP A 439 -5.07 15.36 -0.71
CA ASP A 439 -4.74 16.39 0.27
C ASP A 439 -3.30 16.21 0.78
N TRP A 440 -2.78 14.97 0.85
CA TRP A 440 -1.37 14.73 1.16
C TRP A 440 -0.41 15.37 0.14
N TYR A 441 -0.75 15.39 -1.16
CA TYR A 441 0.07 16.10 -2.15
C TYR A 441 0.10 17.61 -1.90
N ILE A 442 -0.99 18.19 -1.38
CA ILE A 442 -1.02 19.60 -0.96
C ILE A 442 -0.10 19.80 0.25
N ASP A 443 -0.16 18.90 1.24
CA ASP A 443 0.64 18.98 2.46
C ASP A 443 2.14 18.95 2.19
N ILE A 444 2.58 18.17 1.19
CA ILE A 444 4.00 18.03 0.83
C ILE A 444 4.45 18.95 -0.32
N LEU A 445 3.58 19.83 -0.84
CA LEU A 445 3.87 20.65 -2.01
C LEU A 445 5.13 21.51 -1.86
N ASP A 446 5.34 22.11 -0.69
CA ASP A 446 6.53 22.91 -0.42
C ASP A 446 7.83 22.06 -0.50
N GLU A 447 7.81 20.83 -0.03
CA GLU A 447 8.96 19.94 -0.16
C GLU A 447 9.16 19.47 -1.62
N ALA A 448 8.08 19.22 -2.37
CA ALA A 448 8.16 18.93 -3.80
C ALA A 448 8.79 20.10 -4.60
N LYS A 449 8.48 21.35 -4.21
CA LYS A 449 9.13 22.55 -4.79
C LYS A 449 10.61 22.66 -4.40
N LYS A 450 10.97 22.31 -3.17
CA LYS A 450 12.38 22.23 -2.75
C LYS A 450 13.13 21.15 -3.53
N ASN A 451 12.52 19.98 -3.76
CA ASN A 451 13.11 18.92 -4.59
C ASN A 451 13.39 19.44 -6.01
N ALA A 452 12.43 20.14 -6.64
CA ALA A 452 12.64 20.77 -7.94
C ALA A 452 13.81 21.78 -7.90
N SER A 453 13.82 22.68 -6.92
CA SER A 453 14.86 23.71 -6.76
C SER A 453 16.26 23.13 -6.54
N ARG A 454 16.39 22.09 -5.67
CA ARG A 454 17.67 21.37 -5.48
C ARG A 454 18.20 20.75 -6.77
N ASN A 455 17.30 20.31 -7.63
CA ASN A 455 17.66 19.76 -8.93
C ASN A 455 17.88 20.83 -10.03
N GLY A 456 17.65 22.11 -9.73
CA GLY A 456 17.83 23.24 -10.66
C GLY A 456 16.62 23.53 -11.55
N TYR A 457 15.39 23.16 -11.10
CA TYR A 457 14.14 23.37 -11.81
C TYR A 457 13.15 24.22 -11.00
N LYS A 458 12.13 24.75 -11.70
CA LYS A 458 10.98 25.44 -11.11
C LYS A 458 9.82 24.47 -10.89
N GLY A 459 8.80 24.93 -10.19
CA GLY A 459 7.57 24.18 -9.94
C GLY A 459 7.74 23.09 -8.90
N ALA A 460 6.88 22.06 -8.95
CA ALA A 460 6.90 20.92 -8.02
C ALA A 460 7.38 19.65 -8.72
N ARG A 461 8.36 18.98 -8.12
CA ARG A 461 8.88 17.71 -8.60
C ARG A 461 8.37 16.55 -7.75
N TRP A 462 7.65 15.65 -8.39
CA TRP A 462 7.15 14.41 -7.83
C TRP A 462 8.13 13.29 -8.16
N THR A 463 9.06 13.00 -7.25
CA THR A 463 10.09 11.98 -7.47
C THR A 463 9.53 10.58 -7.27
N LYS A 464 10.19 9.55 -7.82
CA LYS A 464 9.71 8.14 -7.80
C LYS A 464 9.33 7.70 -6.38
N MET A 465 10.20 7.93 -5.41
CA MET A 465 10.01 7.57 -4.01
C MET A 465 10.30 8.75 -3.11
N VAL A 466 9.42 9.00 -2.16
CA VAL A 466 9.60 10.05 -1.16
C VAL A 466 9.27 9.55 0.24
N SER A 467 9.79 10.23 1.26
CA SER A 467 9.32 10.04 2.64
C SER A 467 7.85 10.49 2.77
N TYR A 468 7.21 10.19 3.89
CA TYR A 468 5.87 10.71 4.17
C TYR A 468 5.80 12.24 4.23
N THR A 469 6.93 12.91 4.34
CA THR A 469 7.06 14.39 4.29
C THR A 469 7.41 14.92 2.91
N GLY A 470 7.48 14.08 1.88
CA GLY A 470 7.77 14.48 0.50
C GLY A 470 9.25 14.62 0.14
N SER A 471 10.18 14.36 1.07
CA SER A 471 11.62 14.44 0.81
C SER A 471 12.08 13.32 -0.13
N ASP A 472 12.88 13.69 -1.15
CA ASP A 472 13.41 12.76 -2.16
C ASP A 472 14.28 11.66 -1.56
N CYS A 473 14.34 10.52 -2.24
CA CYS A 473 15.07 9.34 -1.81
C CYS A 473 16.28 9.10 -2.72
N PRO A 474 17.53 9.16 -2.21
CA PRO A 474 18.73 8.90 -2.99
C PRO A 474 18.70 7.54 -3.68
N SER A 475 18.98 7.48 -4.98
CA SER A 475 18.97 6.24 -5.76
C SER A 475 19.75 6.39 -7.06
N LYS A 476 20.26 5.28 -7.61
CA LYS A 476 20.96 5.26 -8.90
C LYS A 476 20.06 5.61 -10.08
N ILE A 477 18.76 5.34 -9.99
CA ILE A 477 17.78 5.43 -11.10
C ILE A 477 16.72 6.49 -10.78
N ALA A 478 16.05 6.38 -9.63
CA ALA A 478 14.87 7.15 -9.27
C ALA A 478 14.99 8.68 -9.46
N PRO A 479 16.12 9.34 -9.14
CA PRO A 479 16.25 10.79 -9.33
C PRO A 479 16.24 11.24 -10.80
N LEU A 480 16.44 10.35 -11.75
CA LEU A 480 16.44 10.67 -13.19
C LEU A 480 15.18 10.20 -13.92
N LEU A 481 14.24 9.56 -13.23
CA LEU A 481 12.91 9.24 -13.75
C LEU A 481 12.01 10.47 -13.64
N VAL A 482 11.32 10.78 -14.72
CA VAL A 482 10.39 11.92 -14.80
C VAL A 482 9.02 11.54 -15.37
N TRP A 483 8.86 10.32 -15.84
CA TRP A 483 7.64 9.86 -16.47
C TRP A 483 6.40 9.90 -15.55
N GLN A 484 6.61 9.74 -14.22
CA GLN A 484 5.55 9.85 -13.22
C GLN A 484 5.12 11.30 -12.92
N GLN A 485 5.86 12.29 -13.44
CA GLN A 485 5.63 13.71 -13.12
C GLN A 485 4.19 14.18 -13.41
N PRO A 486 3.52 13.78 -14.53
CA PRO A 486 2.15 14.17 -14.80
C PRO A 486 1.08 13.34 -14.06
N HIS A 487 1.43 12.33 -13.28
CA HIS A 487 0.47 11.42 -12.64
C HIS A 487 -0.61 12.15 -11.85
N ILE A 488 -0.23 13.14 -11.04
CA ILE A 488 -1.21 13.89 -10.23
C ILE A 488 -2.21 14.66 -11.10
N ILE A 489 -1.76 15.27 -12.22
CA ILE A 489 -2.65 15.95 -13.17
C ILE A 489 -3.65 14.94 -13.77
N ASN A 490 -3.14 13.78 -14.20
CA ASN A 490 -3.96 12.74 -14.82
C ASN A 490 -4.97 12.14 -13.83
N MET A 491 -4.53 11.81 -12.61
CA MET A 491 -5.41 11.27 -11.57
C MET A 491 -6.52 12.25 -11.18
N LEU A 492 -6.21 13.55 -11.06
CA LEU A 492 -7.21 14.58 -10.82
C LEU A 492 -8.22 14.67 -11.98
N GLN A 493 -7.76 14.58 -13.22
CA GLN A 493 -8.62 14.63 -14.42
C GLN A 493 -9.50 13.38 -14.53
N ILE A 494 -8.97 12.18 -14.26
CA ILE A 494 -9.72 10.91 -14.30
C ILE A 494 -10.93 10.97 -13.33
N VAL A 495 -10.80 11.61 -12.17
CA VAL A 495 -11.92 11.79 -11.24
C VAL A 495 -13.03 12.62 -11.89
N ILE A 496 -12.68 13.73 -12.55
CA ILE A 496 -13.67 14.57 -13.27
C ILE A 496 -14.33 13.78 -14.39
N ASP A 497 -13.54 13.09 -15.21
CA ASP A 497 -14.02 12.38 -16.41
C ASP A 497 -14.95 11.18 -16.09
N ASN A 498 -14.84 10.62 -14.90
CA ASN A 498 -15.61 9.45 -14.48
C ASN A 498 -16.61 9.72 -13.35
N ASN A 499 -16.74 10.99 -12.94
CA ASN A 499 -17.76 11.33 -11.96
C ASN A 499 -19.16 11.25 -12.59
N THR A 500 -20.07 10.59 -11.89
CA THR A 500 -21.46 10.40 -12.31
C THR A 500 -22.48 11.10 -11.40
N SER A 501 -22.00 11.85 -10.40
CA SER A 501 -22.86 12.58 -9.47
C SER A 501 -23.26 13.93 -10.05
N ASP A 502 -24.57 14.21 -10.11
CA ASP A 502 -25.10 15.49 -10.54
C ASP A 502 -24.72 16.64 -9.57
N ASP A 503 -24.39 16.31 -8.33
CA ASP A 503 -23.99 17.28 -7.27
C ASP A 503 -22.49 17.60 -7.28
N PHE A 504 -21.70 17.03 -8.18
CA PHE A 504 -20.25 17.25 -8.23
C PHE A 504 -19.92 18.61 -8.87
N ASP A 505 -19.48 19.54 -8.05
CA ASP A 505 -19.02 20.86 -8.52
C ASP A 505 -17.60 20.76 -9.09
N VAL A 506 -17.51 20.56 -10.41
CA VAL A 506 -16.24 20.47 -11.15
C VAL A 506 -15.36 21.69 -10.94
N LYS A 507 -15.96 22.90 -10.90
CA LYS A 507 -15.20 24.15 -10.76
C LYS A 507 -14.62 24.31 -9.34
N ALA A 508 -15.39 23.96 -8.32
CA ALA A 508 -14.90 23.93 -6.94
C ALA A 508 -13.77 22.91 -6.77
N TYR A 509 -13.92 21.72 -7.36
CA TYR A 509 -12.90 20.67 -7.37
C TYR A 509 -11.61 21.15 -8.06
N MET A 510 -11.72 21.70 -9.28
CA MET A 510 -10.58 22.27 -10.00
C MET A 510 -9.89 23.38 -9.17
N SER A 511 -10.68 24.27 -8.55
CA SER A 511 -10.14 25.36 -7.73
C SER A 511 -9.37 24.85 -6.51
N LYS A 512 -9.87 23.79 -5.85
CA LYS A 512 -9.20 23.17 -4.69
C LYS A 512 -7.81 22.63 -5.07
N TYR A 513 -7.71 21.92 -6.18
CA TYR A 513 -6.47 21.23 -6.58
C TYR A 513 -5.65 21.99 -7.63
N TRP A 514 -6.05 23.21 -7.99
CA TRP A 514 -5.36 24.04 -8.98
C TRP A 514 -3.86 24.17 -8.72
N ILE A 515 -3.48 24.36 -7.46
CA ILE A 515 -2.08 24.57 -7.10
C ILE A 515 -1.21 23.36 -7.46
N LEU A 516 -1.72 22.14 -7.34
CA LEU A 516 -1.01 20.92 -7.73
C LEU A 516 -0.82 20.87 -9.25
N VAL A 517 -1.89 21.14 -10.01
CA VAL A 517 -1.84 21.16 -11.47
C VAL A 517 -0.88 22.26 -11.96
N LYS A 518 -0.98 23.46 -11.40
CA LYS A 518 -0.13 24.60 -11.75
C LYS A 518 1.34 24.31 -11.52
N GLU A 519 1.73 23.94 -10.31
CA GLU A 519 3.15 23.74 -9.97
C GLU A 519 3.76 22.53 -10.69
N THR A 520 2.95 21.51 -11.00
CA THR A 520 3.36 20.38 -11.84
C THR A 520 3.62 20.82 -13.28
N ALA A 521 2.70 21.61 -13.86
CA ALA A 521 2.85 22.13 -15.22
C ALA A 521 4.05 23.10 -15.34
N VAL A 522 4.29 23.92 -14.31
CA VAL A 522 5.48 24.78 -14.23
C VAL A 522 6.76 23.96 -14.28
N PHE A 523 6.82 22.83 -13.53
CA PHE A 523 7.98 21.94 -13.59
C PHE A 523 8.16 21.33 -14.99
N ILE A 524 7.10 20.77 -15.57
CA ILE A 524 7.16 20.17 -16.91
C ILE A 524 7.64 21.20 -17.95
N ALA A 525 7.08 22.41 -17.94
CA ALA A 525 7.46 23.49 -18.85
C ALA A 525 8.93 23.93 -18.68
N ASP A 526 9.44 23.97 -17.43
CA ASP A 526 10.83 24.35 -17.14
C ASP A 526 11.82 23.21 -17.41
N TYR A 527 11.35 21.95 -17.38
CA TYR A 527 12.16 20.77 -17.70
C TYR A 527 12.42 20.65 -19.20
N LEU A 528 11.44 20.99 -20.03
CA LEU A 528 11.56 20.94 -21.49
C LEU A 528 12.54 22.00 -22.02
N VAL A 529 13.33 21.63 -23.01
CA VAL A 529 14.34 22.50 -23.64
C VAL A 529 13.87 22.93 -25.03
N TYR A 530 13.67 24.23 -25.20
CA TYR A 530 13.27 24.80 -26.47
C TYR A 530 14.45 24.92 -27.44
N ASP A 531 14.29 24.38 -28.63
CA ASP A 531 15.20 24.56 -29.78
C ASP A 531 14.61 25.58 -30.75
N PRO A 532 15.17 26.80 -30.82
CA PRO A 532 14.66 27.85 -31.71
C PRO A 532 14.88 27.59 -33.21
N MET A 533 15.74 26.62 -33.57
CA MET A 533 16.01 26.30 -34.99
C MET A 533 14.90 25.42 -35.57
N SER A 534 14.36 24.52 -34.78
CA SER A 534 13.30 23.60 -35.21
C SER A 534 11.92 23.98 -34.65
N ASP A 535 11.85 25.00 -33.77
CA ASP A 535 10.63 25.46 -33.10
C ASP A 535 9.94 24.35 -32.26
N ILE A 536 10.74 23.50 -31.59
CA ILE A 536 10.26 22.39 -30.81
C ILE A 536 10.85 22.38 -29.38
N TYR A 537 10.13 21.73 -28.46
CA TYR A 537 10.58 21.45 -27.09
C TYR A 537 11.02 20.01 -26.96
N ASN A 538 12.25 19.79 -26.51
CA ASN A 538 12.88 18.48 -26.35
C ASN A 538 13.02 18.10 -24.89
N ILE A 539 13.06 16.79 -24.60
CA ILE A 539 13.60 16.21 -23.38
C ILE A 539 15.04 15.82 -23.64
N GLU A 540 15.98 16.51 -22.99
CA GLU A 540 17.41 16.32 -23.19
C GLU A 540 18.02 15.44 -22.08
N ALA A 541 19.21 14.90 -22.35
CA ALA A 541 20.02 14.20 -21.33
C ALA A 541 20.46 15.16 -20.20
N PRO A 542 20.55 14.72 -18.91
CA PRO A 542 20.39 13.33 -18.47
C PRO A 542 18.92 13.01 -18.12
N VAL A 543 18.42 11.91 -18.61
CA VAL A 543 17.12 11.34 -18.25
C VAL A 543 17.18 9.82 -18.36
N ILE A 544 16.51 9.11 -17.45
CA ILE A 544 16.27 7.68 -17.59
C ILE A 544 14.82 7.51 -18.04
N PRO A 545 14.57 6.85 -19.18
CA PRO A 545 13.22 6.63 -19.67
C PRO A 545 12.49 5.61 -18.80
N VAL A 546 11.18 5.54 -18.94
CA VAL A 546 10.33 4.59 -18.22
C VAL A 546 10.83 3.14 -18.28
N GLN A 547 11.59 2.77 -19.30
CA GLN A 547 12.21 1.45 -19.44
C GLN A 547 13.38 1.19 -18.47
N GLU A 548 13.88 2.19 -17.75
CA GLU A 548 14.88 2.15 -16.68
C GLU A 548 16.31 1.69 -17.06
N ARG A 549 16.50 0.86 -18.09
CA ARG A 549 17.80 0.24 -18.44
C ARG A 549 18.60 0.99 -19.49
N HIS A 550 18.36 2.28 -19.66
CA HIS A 550 19.09 3.13 -20.58
C HIS A 550 20.07 4.02 -19.82
N LEU A 551 21.17 4.38 -20.49
CA LEU A 551 22.14 5.32 -19.92
C LEU A 551 21.53 6.74 -19.97
N PRO A 552 21.52 7.45 -18.85
CA PRO A 552 20.88 8.76 -18.80
C PRO A 552 21.57 9.79 -19.70
N GLU A 553 22.86 9.65 -19.93
CA GLU A 553 23.67 10.54 -20.74
C GLU A 553 23.39 10.39 -22.26
N ASP A 554 22.87 9.23 -22.68
CA ASP A 554 22.57 8.89 -24.08
C ASP A 554 21.09 9.06 -24.43
N THR A 555 20.23 9.22 -23.44
CA THR A 555 18.78 9.28 -23.63
C THR A 555 18.34 10.69 -24.03
N ARG A 556 17.64 10.80 -25.15
CA ARG A 556 17.02 12.03 -25.66
C ARG A 556 15.63 11.74 -26.18
N ASN A 557 14.67 12.59 -25.84
CA ASN A 557 13.28 12.48 -26.28
C ASN A 557 12.70 11.07 -26.05
N PRO A 558 12.67 10.58 -24.79
CA PRO A 558 12.04 9.30 -24.52
C PRO A 558 10.54 9.39 -24.83
N ILE A 559 10.06 8.37 -25.53
CA ILE A 559 8.78 8.41 -26.24
C ILE A 559 7.58 8.57 -25.28
N PHE A 560 7.55 7.83 -24.19
CA PHE A 560 6.45 7.88 -23.24
C PHE A 560 6.41 9.22 -22.50
N GLU A 561 7.57 9.72 -22.08
CA GLU A 561 7.70 11.01 -21.39
C GLU A 561 7.27 12.18 -22.28
N LEU A 562 7.64 12.17 -23.56
CA LEU A 562 7.17 13.19 -24.51
C LEU A 562 5.63 13.21 -24.59
N ALA A 563 5.04 12.03 -24.81
CA ALA A 563 3.59 11.90 -24.94
C ALA A 563 2.88 12.31 -23.63
N TYR A 564 3.40 11.88 -22.48
CA TYR A 564 2.76 12.15 -21.20
C TYR A 564 2.91 13.60 -20.74
N PHE A 565 4.07 14.23 -21.00
CA PHE A 565 4.26 15.66 -20.73
C PHE A 565 3.30 16.51 -21.57
N ARG A 566 3.14 16.16 -22.85
CA ARG A 566 2.17 16.82 -23.72
C ARG A 566 0.75 16.68 -23.20
N TYR A 567 0.32 15.47 -22.86
CA TYR A 567 -0.99 15.18 -22.30
C TYR A 567 -1.22 15.97 -20.99
N GLY A 568 -0.26 15.95 -20.06
CA GLY A 568 -0.33 16.69 -18.81
C GLY A 568 -0.45 18.21 -19.00
N LEU A 569 0.33 18.79 -19.93
CA LEU A 569 0.27 20.21 -20.26
C LEU A 569 -1.06 20.63 -20.91
N LEU A 570 -1.65 19.76 -21.76
CA LEU A 570 -2.96 20.04 -22.37
C LEU A 570 -4.08 20.06 -21.31
N ILE A 571 -4.06 19.13 -20.34
CA ILE A 571 -4.99 19.14 -19.21
C ILE A 571 -4.77 20.38 -18.37
N ALA A 572 -3.53 20.71 -18.03
CA ALA A 572 -3.21 21.91 -17.24
C ALA A 572 -3.67 23.19 -17.94
N ALA A 573 -3.48 23.30 -19.26
CA ALA A 573 -3.96 24.43 -20.07
C ALA A 573 -5.49 24.53 -20.07
N LYS A 574 -6.20 23.40 -20.18
CA LYS A 574 -7.66 23.34 -20.06
C LYS A 574 -8.13 23.84 -18.69
N TRP A 575 -7.54 23.35 -17.60
CA TRP A 575 -7.89 23.80 -16.25
C TRP A 575 -7.61 25.29 -16.04
N ALA A 576 -6.46 25.78 -16.53
CA ALA A 576 -6.10 27.20 -16.49
C ALA A 576 -7.17 28.05 -17.18
N TYR A 577 -7.59 27.65 -18.38
CA TYR A 577 -8.62 28.35 -19.15
C TYR A 577 -9.97 28.39 -18.38
N GLU A 578 -10.45 27.25 -17.89
CA GLU A 578 -11.72 27.13 -17.14
C GLU A 578 -11.72 27.95 -15.84
N LEU A 579 -10.55 28.12 -15.22
CA LEU A 579 -10.38 28.91 -14.00
C LEU A 579 -10.04 30.40 -14.28
N GLY A 580 -9.86 30.80 -15.56
CA GLY A 580 -9.61 32.17 -15.96
C GLY A 580 -8.13 32.59 -15.99
N PHE A 581 -7.17 31.66 -15.88
CA PHE A 581 -5.73 31.89 -15.98
C PHE A 581 -5.28 31.80 -17.46
N THR A 582 -5.67 32.80 -18.26
CA THR A 582 -5.53 32.76 -19.74
C THR A 582 -4.09 32.77 -20.22
N ASP A 583 -3.17 33.40 -19.48
CA ASP A 583 -1.75 33.47 -19.85
C ASP A 583 -1.09 32.10 -19.68
N GLU A 584 -1.29 31.44 -18.55
CA GLU A 584 -0.83 30.08 -18.30
C GLU A 584 -1.46 29.09 -19.30
N ALA A 585 -2.77 29.21 -19.56
CA ALA A 585 -3.45 28.37 -20.54
C ALA A 585 -2.80 28.47 -21.93
N SER A 586 -2.56 29.69 -22.41
CA SER A 586 -1.94 29.94 -23.72
C SER A 586 -0.49 29.44 -23.76
N GLN A 587 0.28 29.67 -22.70
CA GLN A 587 1.67 29.24 -22.62
C GLN A 587 1.79 27.70 -22.64
N TRP A 588 1.06 27.01 -21.77
CA TRP A 588 1.16 25.54 -21.68
C TRP A 588 0.59 24.84 -22.92
N HIS A 589 -0.48 25.37 -23.49
CA HIS A 589 -0.99 24.88 -24.77
C HIS A 589 0.03 25.02 -25.87
N ASN A 590 0.68 26.22 -25.98
CA ASN A 590 1.72 26.43 -26.99
C ASN A 590 2.90 25.45 -26.81
N ILE A 591 3.40 25.25 -25.58
CA ILE A 591 4.47 24.31 -25.30
C ILE A 591 4.04 22.90 -25.71
N ALA A 592 2.85 22.46 -25.32
CA ALA A 592 2.34 21.12 -25.65
C ALA A 592 2.26 20.86 -27.16
N MET A 593 1.85 21.87 -27.93
CA MET A 593 1.74 21.76 -29.39
C MET A 593 3.09 21.74 -30.12
N HIS A 594 4.16 22.20 -29.45
CA HIS A 594 5.51 22.23 -30.00
C HIS A 594 6.46 21.22 -29.31
N ILE A 595 5.95 20.25 -28.55
CA ILE A 595 6.77 19.13 -28.06
C ILE A 595 7.27 18.32 -29.26
N ALA A 596 8.52 17.85 -29.18
CA ALA A 596 9.16 17.05 -30.22
C ALA A 596 8.27 15.88 -30.66
N PRO A 597 8.25 15.54 -31.95
CA PRO A 597 7.53 14.38 -32.45
C PRO A 597 8.05 13.10 -31.80
N LEU A 598 7.15 12.10 -31.66
CA LEU A 598 7.53 10.80 -31.11
C LEU A 598 8.61 10.14 -31.99
N PRO A 599 9.67 9.57 -31.37
CA PRO A 599 10.78 9.00 -32.14
C PRO A 599 10.37 7.71 -32.86
N ILE A 600 10.67 7.67 -34.16
CA ILE A 600 10.36 6.55 -35.05
C ILE A 600 11.64 6.12 -35.76
N ASN A 601 11.84 4.82 -35.94
CA ASN A 601 12.85 4.22 -36.81
C ASN A 601 12.20 3.13 -37.67
N ASP A 602 12.37 3.18 -39.00
CA ASP A 602 11.80 2.21 -39.95
C ASP A 602 10.28 1.97 -39.73
N ASP A 603 9.51 3.05 -39.62
CA ASP A 603 8.06 3.06 -39.39
C ASP A 603 7.61 2.41 -38.04
N VAL A 604 8.51 2.24 -37.08
CA VAL A 604 8.20 1.71 -35.75
C VAL A 604 8.64 2.69 -34.68
N TYR A 605 7.82 2.85 -33.63
CA TYR A 605 8.20 3.65 -32.48
C TYR A 605 9.37 3.02 -31.73
N ILE A 606 10.31 3.87 -31.28
CA ILE A 606 11.49 3.46 -30.52
C ILE A 606 11.50 4.12 -29.14
N ALA A 607 12.24 3.53 -28.21
CA ALA A 607 12.24 3.94 -26.79
C ALA A 607 12.65 5.43 -26.61
N HIS A 608 13.64 5.90 -27.38
CA HIS A 608 14.05 7.31 -27.41
C HIS A 608 14.85 7.59 -28.68
N SER A 609 15.05 8.85 -29.06
CA SER A 609 15.63 9.26 -30.32
C SER A 609 17.00 8.64 -30.64
N ASN A 610 17.78 8.28 -29.61
CA ASN A 610 19.11 7.69 -29.77
C ASN A 610 19.11 6.15 -29.55
N CYS A 611 17.97 5.47 -29.68
CA CYS A 611 17.86 4.02 -29.44
C CYS A 611 17.28 3.25 -30.64
N PRO A 612 18.01 3.19 -31.78
CA PRO A 612 17.54 2.42 -32.93
C PRO A 612 17.49 0.91 -32.67
N ASP A 613 18.15 0.43 -31.63
CA ASP A 613 18.22 -0.97 -31.23
C ASP A 613 17.19 -1.36 -30.12
N THR A 614 16.10 -0.60 -30.03
CA THR A 614 15.00 -0.80 -29.06
C THR A 614 14.51 -2.25 -29.04
N PHE A 615 14.31 -2.88 -30.20
CA PHE A 615 13.74 -4.23 -30.32
C PHE A 615 14.79 -5.35 -30.44
N THR A 616 16.07 -5.02 -30.25
CA THR A 616 17.18 -5.98 -30.32
C THR A 616 17.96 -5.99 -29.00
N ASN A 617 18.97 -5.15 -28.86
CA ASN A 617 19.81 -5.12 -27.66
C ASN A 617 19.12 -4.51 -26.44
N LYS A 618 18.06 -3.71 -26.64
CA LYS A 618 17.30 -3.00 -25.58
C LYS A 618 15.88 -3.53 -25.38
N ALA A 619 15.57 -4.72 -25.90
CA ALA A 619 14.24 -5.31 -25.86
C ALA A 619 13.85 -5.91 -24.48
N ILE A 620 14.65 -5.73 -23.43
CA ILE A 620 14.52 -6.43 -22.15
C ILE A 620 13.91 -5.52 -21.08
N ASP A 621 12.93 -4.69 -21.42
CA ASP A 621 12.43 -3.73 -20.43
C ASP A 621 10.92 -3.53 -20.54
N HIS A 622 10.39 -2.61 -19.71
CA HIS A 622 8.97 -2.33 -19.66
C HIS A 622 8.43 -1.86 -21.02
N PRO A 623 7.42 -2.52 -21.62
CA PRO A 623 6.84 -2.11 -22.90
C PRO A 623 5.88 -0.91 -22.75
N LEU A 624 6.22 0.04 -21.87
CA LEU A 624 5.32 1.15 -21.48
C LEU A 624 5.10 2.16 -22.61
N MET A 625 5.89 2.12 -23.69
CA MET A 625 5.57 2.89 -24.90
C MET A 625 4.18 2.56 -25.46
N LEU A 626 3.68 1.34 -25.24
CA LEU A 626 2.32 0.94 -25.63
C LEU A 626 1.23 1.73 -24.89
N GLN A 627 1.54 2.31 -23.72
CA GLN A 627 0.61 3.09 -22.93
C GLN A 627 0.29 4.47 -23.56
N ILE A 628 1.04 4.88 -24.58
CA ILE A 628 0.68 6.07 -25.37
C ILE A 628 -0.73 5.92 -25.96
N TYR A 629 -1.11 4.68 -26.31
CA TYR A 629 -2.44 4.33 -26.82
C TYR A 629 -3.18 3.38 -25.86
N GLY A 630 -3.44 3.78 -24.69
CA GLY A 630 -4.15 2.96 -23.69
C GLY A 630 -4.38 3.75 -22.44
N MET A 631 -3.31 4.24 -21.84
CA MET A 631 -3.36 5.18 -20.73
C MET A 631 -3.57 6.63 -21.22
N LEU A 632 -2.95 7.01 -22.35
CA LEU A 632 -3.07 8.31 -22.99
C LEU A 632 -4.03 8.25 -24.20
N ASP A 633 -4.26 9.41 -24.82
CA ASP A 633 -5.21 9.58 -25.94
C ASP A 633 -4.68 9.15 -27.31
N GLY A 634 -3.49 8.58 -27.37
CA GLY A 634 -2.85 8.10 -28.60
C GLY A 634 -2.22 9.19 -29.44
N TYR A 635 -2.54 10.42 -29.26
CA TYR A 635 -2.11 11.66 -29.91
C TYR A 635 -1.43 11.50 -31.27
N GLY A 636 -2.16 11.09 -32.30
CA GLY A 636 -1.66 10.89 -33.66
C GLY A 636 -0.78 9.66 -33.84
N ALA A 637 -0.79 8.73 -32.89
CA ALA A 637 -0.05 7.48 -32.97
C ALA A 637 -0.86 6.31 -33.55
N GLU A 638 -2.15 6.51 -33.81
CA GLU A 638 -3.10 5.46 -34.18
C GLU A 638 -2.66 4.66 -35.42
N ASP A 639 -2.09 5.32 -36.42
CA ASP A 639 -1.66 4.68 -37.67
C ASP A 639 -0.41 3.78 -37.51
N ILE A 640 0.31 3.90 -36.38
CA ILE A 640 1.60 3.21 -36.16
C ILE A 640 1.51 2.20 -35.00
N VAL A 641 0.54 2.35 -34.11
CA VAL A 641 0.42 1.49 -32.90
C VAL A 641 0.20 0.01 -33.24
N ASP A 642 -0.46 -0.28 -34.37
CA ASP A 642 -0.73 -1.65 -34.82
C ASP A 642 0.50 -2.35 -35.44
N LYS A 643 1.61 -1.66 -35.66
CA LYS A 643 2.87 -2.18 -36.21
C LYS A 643 3.86 -2.51 -35.10
#